data_fa4ae66abc39e29bfb9e87d1e9748cb6
#
_entry.id   fa4ae66abc39e29bfb9e87d1e9748cb6
#
_cell.length_a   1.000
_cell.length_b   1.000
_cell.length_c   1.000
_cell.angle_alpha   90.00
_cell.angle_beta   90.00
_cell.angle_gamma   90.00
#
_symmetry.space_group_name_H-M   'P 1'
#
loop_
_entity.id
_entity.type
_entity.pdbx_description
1 polymer ?
#
loop_
_entity_poly.entity_id
_entity_poly.type
_entity_poly.pdbx_seq_one_letter_code
_entity_poly.pdbx_strand_id
1 'polypeptide(L)'
;MPRKRQPQGDQLDLLQARVTTAPCVPEIRKAVKEWRRAKYKGATATTKTLFNFWFATDHRLPGRRPFQYYDAQREALETLAWLYEVKQVRRHRDLVERFAKVPGIHVLQYDDFARYAIKMATGSGKTKVMALTIAWQYFNAVAEGRDDYAKTFLIVAPNVIVFERLRSDFGGGRVFRTDPIIPPELRIFWEMDFYMRGDPERASSQGALYLTNIQQFYERGGTSESDEPEVMTDVLGPIPPAATAVVEDFDERIVDRGTPCLVINDEGHHVHDEESEWSKVIRRIHENSPEGLIGQLDFSATPRYQQGGLFTWTVFDYPLKQAIIDRVVKRPMKGVTVGIDEPRSDVASVKYQGYITAGVERWREYREQLKPLGKKPVLFIMLNSTAEADDVGDYLRVKYPTEFGATESGDAQLLVIHTDHSGDVSKKDLDAARGVARRVDEGDSPVNAIVSVLMLREGWDVQNVTVIVGLRPYTASAKILPEQTIGRGLRLMFGSGSSSYIERVDVIGNSAFLKFVEQLEKDEDITLDTFDLNDPVVITTITPDPEKMAHDITVPVLSPILSRKKTLDEEITGIDVSKLTCPKLPKKEGDSAANQFHFEGYDIISLQKLVERDYTIPEPQTAEEVISYYAKRIAQDVKLPSQFAVLVPKVQEFLRDRAFGETVDLADKLIIRAIATSVAQYLTVKTFTSVLRSLVVEELSPTLEHPGRPLSDTEPFPFSRPTFEASKTVFNLVAPDNDFEREFAQFLQDASDVASFAKLPKRFGFTIEYTDSATNLRYYEPDFVAVDRDGVHYVIETKGQENIDVAHKDRAATIWCENATLLTDTTWSYVKVPQVEFGKLQPTVWSDAAMVFGTRESDQI
;
A
#
# COMPACT_ATOMS: atom_id res chain seq x y z
N MET A 1 -13.45 58.54 -31.23
CA MET A 1 -13.51 57.08 -31.11
C MET A 1 -12.95 56.70 -29.77
N PRO A 2 -13.73 56.13 -28.82
CA PRO A 2 -13.20 55.73 -27.54
C PRO A 2 -12.58 54.33 -27.63
N ARG A 3 -11.37 54.19 -27.04
CA ARG A 3 -10.64 52.93 -26.90
C ARG A 3 -11.44 51.98 -26.00
N LYS A 4 -11.78 50.81 -26.51
CA LYS A 4 -12.34 49.70 -25.71
C LYS A 4 -11.27 49.22 -24.69
N ARG A 5 -11.61 49.29 -23.40
CA ARG A 5 -10.86 48.58 -22.34
C ARG A 5 -11.10 47.09 -22.53
N GLN A 6 -10.01 46.35 -22.69
CA GLN A 6 -10.02 44.88 -22.56
C GLN A 6 -10.22 44.49 -21.07
N PRO A 7 -10.96 43.41 -20.78
CA PRO A 7 -11.16 42.97 -19.40
C PRO A 7 -9.86 42.39 -18.84
N GLN A 8 -9.52 42.74 -17.62
CA GLN A 8 -8.35 42.26 -16.86
C GLN A 8 -8.50 40.83 -16.36
N GLY A 9 -9.58 40.11 -16.74
CA GLY A 9 -9.83 38.72 -16.28
C GLY A 9 -9.00 37.63 -16.97
N ASP A 10 -8.62 37.81 -18.23
CA ASP A 10 -8.02 36.74 -19.05
C ASP A 10 -6.57 36.38 -18.71
N GLN A 11 -5.82 37.20 -18.00
CA GLN A 11 -4.42 36.94 -17.65
C GLN A 11 -4.29 36.11 -16.38
N LEU A 12 -5.21 36.22 -15.43
CA LEU A 12 -5.24 35.40 -14.22
C LEU A 12 -5.70 33.96 -14.54
N ASP A 13 -6.70 33.80 -15.43
CA ASP A 13 -7.16 32.50 -15.89
C ASP A 13 -6.11 31.73 -16.71
N LEU A 14 -5.29 32.41 -17.49
CA LEU A 14 -4.19 31.79 -18.25
C LEU A 14 -3.02 31.34 -17.36
N LEU A 15 -2.80 31.96 -16.22
CA LEU A 15 -1.80 31.56 -15.23
C LEU A 15 -2.28 30.35 -14.38
N GLN A 16 -3.57 30.29 -14.05
CA GLN A 16 -4.16 29.17 -13.32
C GLN A 16 -4.31 27.90 -14.18
N ALA A 17 -4.54 28.02 -15.48
CA ALA A 17 -4.66 26.90 -16.41
C ALA A 17 -3.33 26.16 -16.69
N ARG A 18 -2.18 26.67 -16.24
CA ARG A 18 -0.85 26.11 -16.52
C ARG A 18 -0.23 25.28 -15.39
N VAL A 19 -0.82 25.22 -14.20
CA VAL A 19 -0.28 24.43 -13.09
C VAL A 19 -0.92 23.03 -13.13
N THR A 20 -0.41 22.18 -14.02
CA THR A 20 -0.80 20.76 -14.10
C THR A 20 -0.13 19.92 -13.02
N THR A 21 0.87 20.44 -12.31
CA THR A 21 1.58 19.78 -11.22
C THR A 21 1.47 20.58 -9.94
N ALA A 22 1.32 19.89 -8.80
CA ALA A 22 1.33 20.56 -7.50
C ALA A 22 2.68 21.22 -7.23
N PRO A 23 2.72 22.52 -6.84
CA PRO A 23 3.93 23.34 -6.87
C PRO A 23 5.06 22.85 -5.96
N CYS A 24 4.73 22.19 -4.83
CA CYS A 24 5.70 21.72 -3.83
C CYS A 24 6.22 20.29 -4.11
N VAL A 25 5.47 19.47 -4.85
CA VAL A 25 5.74 18.03 -5.02
C VAL A 25 7.11 17.73 -5.63
N PRO A 26 7.59 18.40 -6.70
CA PRO A 26 8.86 18.03 -7.32
C PRO A 26 10.06 18.12 -6.36
N GLU A 27 10.14 19.19 -5.58
CA GLU A 27 11.24 19.41 -4.64
C GLU A 27 11.13 18.45 -3.43
N ILE A 28 9.93 18.25 -2.92
CA ILE A 28 9.68 17.29 -1.83
C ILE A 28 10.07 15.88 -2.26
N ARG A 29 9.62 15.42 -3.42
CA ARG A 29 9.92 14.08 -3.94
C ARG A 29 11.41 13.84 -4.09
N LYS A 30 12.15 14.81 -4.62
CA LYS A 30 13.61 14.74 -4.74
C LYS A 30 14.25 14.57 -3.35
N ALA A 31 13.88 15.43 -2.43
CA ALA A 31 14.47 15.43 -1.09
C ALA A 31 14.12 14.16 -0.29
N VAL A 32 12.90 13.62 -0.43
CA VAL A 32 12.49 12.35 0.20
C VAL A 32 13.30 11.17 -0.35
N LYS A 33 13.56 11.13 -1.67
CA LYS A 33 14.42 10.09 -2.26
C LYS A 33 15.87 10.15 -1.73
N GLU A 34 16.41 11.34 -1.56
CA GLU A 34 17.72 11.55 -0.95
C GLU A 34 17.73 11.13 0.53
N TRP A 35 16.67 11.48 1.27
CA TRP A 35 16.51 11.10 2.67
C TRP A 35 16.41 9.57 2.86
N ARG A 36 15.70 8.87 1.98
CA ARG A 36 15.67 7.40 1.95
C ARG A 36 17.07 6.81 1.75
N ARG A 37 17.85 7.36 0.78
CA ARG A 37 19.24 6.94 0.54
C ARG A 37 20.15 7.20 1.75
N ALA A 38 19.88 8.28 2.50
CA ALA A 38 20.57 8.60 3.76
C ALA A 38 20.03 7.80 4.96
N LYS A 39 19.32 6.66 4.73
CA LYS A 39 18.77 5.77 5.77
C LYS A 39 17.93 6.51 6.81
N TYR A 40 17.07 7.42 6.35
CA TYR A 40 16.14 8.20 7.17
C TYR A 40 16.81 8.99 8.30
N LYS A 41 17.93 9.65 8.00
CA LYS A 41 18.67 10.47 8.97
C LYS A 41 17.74 11.53 9.58
N GLY A 42 17.72 11.62 10.92
CA GLY A 42 16.88 12.57 11.66
C GLY A 42 15.49 12.04 12.01
N ALA A 43 15.05 10.90 11.46
CA ALA A 43 13.84 10.23 11.91
C ALA A 43 14.02 9.59 13.30
N THR A 44 12.92 9.43 14.04
CA THR A 44 12.90 8.72 15.32
C THR A 44 13.30 7.26 15.15
N ALA A 45 13.66 6.59 16.23
CA ALA A 45 13.93 5.15 16.21
C ALA A 45 12.66 4.36 15.86
N THR A 46 11.52 4.76 16.41
CA THR A 46 10.21 4.17 16.13
C THR A 46 9.84 4.27 14.63
N THR A 47 9.99 5.45 14.01
CA THR A 47 9.74 5.63 12.57
C THR A 47 10.63 4.72 11.72
N LYS A 48 11.92 4.59 12.06
CA LYS A 48 12.84 3.69 11.35
C LYS A 48 12.45 2.23 11.53
N THR A 49 12.02 1.82 12.71
CA THR A 49 11.53 0.46 12.99
C THR A 49 10.28 0.15 12.15
N LEU A 50 9.31 1.06 12.12
CA LEU A 50 8.10 0.95 11.33
C LEU A 50 8.41 0.83 9.83
N PHE A 51 9.26 1.72 9.29
CA PHE A 51 9.64 1.69 7.87
C PHE A 51 10.41 0.42 7.49
N ASN A 52 11.27 -0.06 8.38
CA ASN A 52 11.96 -1.32 8.16
C ASN A 52 10.96 -2.49 8.14
N PHE A 53 10.03 -2.54 9.08
CA PHE A 53 9.00 -3.58 9.12
C PHE A 53 8.12 -3.52 7.88
N TRP A 54 7.58 -2.36 7.51
CA TRP A 54 6.63 -2.26 6.40
C TRP A 54 7.26 -2.44 5.02
N PHE A 55 8.49 -1.93 4.80
CA PHE A 55 9.05 -1.79 3.45
C PHE A 55 10.33 -2.57 3.20
N ALA A 56 10.98 -3.08 4.23
CA ALA A 56 12.20 -3.87 4.10
C ALA A 56 12.05 -5.31 4.57
N THR A 57 10.91 -5.66 5.19
CA THR A 57 10.58 -7.02 5.61
C THR A 57 9.52 -7.58 4.68
N ASP A 58 9.67 -8.82 4.27
CA ASP A 58 8.65 -9.51 3.49
C ASP A 58 7.53 -10.01 4.41
N HIS A 59 6.29 -9.93 3.95
CA HIS A 59 5.13 -10.31 4.72
C HIS A 59 4.34 -11.43 4.03
N ARG A 60 3.65 -12.23 4.86
CA ARG A 60 2.73 -13.27 4.41
C ARG A 60 1.38 -13.07 5.08
N LEU A 61 0.31 -13.04 4.28
CA LEU A 61 -1.06 -13.08 4.75
C LEU A 61 -1.51 -14.52 5.04
N PRO A 62 -2.64 -14.74 5.73
CA PRO A 62 -3.21 -16.08 5.90
C PRO A 62 -3.28 -16.84 4.58
N GLY A 63 -2.92 -18.14 4.61
CA GLY A 63 -2.75 -18.96 3.40
C GLY A 63 -1.40 -18.78 2.71
N ARG A 64 -0.40 -18.21 3.41
CA ARG A 64 0.99 -18.01 2.94
C ARG A 64 1.10 -17.10 1.70
N ARG A 65 0.05 -16.32 1.38
CA ARG A 65 0.07 -15.40 0.24
C ARG A 65 1.04 -14.25 0.49
N PRO A 66 1.96 -13.94 -0.45
CA PRO A 66 2.88 -12.82 -0.32
C PRO A 66 2.11 -11.50 -0.23
N PHE A 67 2.60 -10.60 0.61
CA PHE A 67 2.06 -9.25 0.76
C PHE A 67 3.20 -8.25 0.78
N GLN A 68 3.06 -7.19 0.01
CA GLN A 68 4.00 -6.08 -0.03
C GLN A 68 3.23 -4.78 -0.26
N TYR A 69 3.61 -3.74 0.47
CA TYR A 69 3.11 -2.40 0.20
C TYR A 69 3.67 -1.86 -1.11
N TYR A 70 2.85 -1.13 -1.86
CA TYR A 70 3.29 -0.49 -3.11
C TYR A 70 4.33 0.61 -2.84
N ASP A 71 5.24 0.82 -3.79
CA ASP A 71 6.22 1.90 -3.70
C ASP A 71 5.56 3.28 -3.55
N ALA A 72 4.41 3.51 -4.17
CA ALA A 72 3.63 4.73 -4.00
C ALA A 72 3.12 4.92 -2.57
N GLN A 73 2.69 3.85 -1.89
CA GLN A 73 2.25 3.92 -0.48
C GLN A 73 3.43 4.22 0.44
N ARG A 74 4.58 3.61 0.17
CA ARG A 74 5.84 3.90 0.86
C ARG A 74 6.24 5.36 0.69
N GLU A 75 6.28 5.86 -0.56
CA GLU A 75 6.72 7.23 -0.87
C GLU A 75 5.76 8.26 -0.24
N ALA A 76 4.45 7.99 -0.22
CA ALA A 76 3.46 8.83 0.43
C ALA A 76 3.72 8.96 1.94
N LEU A 77 3.91 7.83 2.63
CA LEU A 77 4.18 7.82 4.07
C LEU A 77 5.54 8.44 4.41
N GLU A 78 6.58 8.14 3.62
CA GLU A 78 7.90 8.76 3.76
C GLU A 78 7.82 10.29 3.60
N THR A 79 6.99 10.77 2.68
CA THR A 79 6.76 12.21 2.49
C THR A 79 6.14 12.85 3.72
N LEU A 80 5.09 12.24 4.27
CA LEU A 80 4.44 12.71 5.49
C LEU A 80 5.42 12.75 6.66
N ALA A 81 6.15 11.65 6.88
CA ALA A 81 7.10 11.56 7.97
C ALA A 81 8.26 12.56 7.82
N TRP A 82 8.79 12.74 6.60
CA TRP A 82 9.88 13.67 6.36
C TRP A 82 9.48 15.13 6.59
N LEU A 83 8.30 15.53 6.09
CA LEU A 83 7.78 16.89 6.30
C LEU A 83 7.48 17.14 7.77
N TYR A 84 6.81 16.21 8.42
CA TYR A 84 6.34 16.37 9.79
C TYR A 84 7.48 16.25 10.80
N GLU A 85 8.29 15.21 10.71
CA GLU A 85 9.28 14.82 11.73
C GLU A 85 10.63 15.51 11.50
N VAL A 86 11.12 15.53 10.24
CA VAL A 86 12.46 16.01 9.93
C VAL A 86 12.48 17.51 9.59
N LYS A 87 11.50 17.95 8.77
CA LYS A 87 11.42 19.34 8.35
C LYS A 87 10.56 20.21 9.24
N GLN A 88 9.75 19.59 10.09
CA GLN A 88 8.86 20.29 11.03
C GLN A 88 8.02 21.37 10.35
N VAL A 89 7.48 21.06 9.16
CA VAL A 89 6.54 21.92 8.46
C VAL A 89 5.18 21.78 9.15
N ARG A 90 4.72 22.83 9.81
CA ARG A 90 3.48 22.81 10.58
C ARG A 90 2.43 23.76 10.03
N ARG A 91 2.77 24.55 9.00
CA ARG A 91 1.90 25.52 8.38
C ARG A 91 1.97 25.42 6.87
N HIS A 92 0.86 25.71 6.21
CA HIS A 92 0.79 25.75 4.75
C HIS A 92 1.74 26.82 4.17
N ARG A 93 1.84 27.97 4.83
CA ARG A 93 2.79 29.03 4.44
C ARG A 93 4.23 28.52 4.38
N ASP A 94 4.68 27.80 5.43
CA ASP A 94 6.02 27.23 5.48
C ASP A 94 6.27 26.20 4.37
N LEU A 95 5.22 25.42 4.02
CA LEU A 95 5.28 24.46 2.93
C LEU A 95 5.54 25.16 1.60
N VAL A 96 4.75 26.20 1.30
CA VAL A 96 4.86 26.96 0.04
C VAL A 96 6.19 27.69 -0.03
N GLU A 97 6.59 28.40 1.03
CA GLU A 97 7.85 29.18 1.06
C GLU A 97 9.09 28.29 0.87
N ARG A 98 9.10 27.08 1.43
CA ARG A 98 10.25 26.18 1.38
C ARG A 98 10.34 25.36 0.10
N PHE A 99 9.20 24.99 -0.48
CA PHE A 99 9.19 23.97 -1.55
C PHE A 99 8.56 24.41 -2.87
N ALA A 100 7.80 25.51 -2.89
CA ALA A 100 7.24 26.01 -4.13
C ALA A 100 8.24 26.94 -4.83
N LYS A 101 8.54 26.66 -6.10
CA LYS A 101 9.42 27.51 -6.94
C LYS A 101 8.66 28.55 -7.74
N VAL A 102 7.33 28.57 -7.61
CA VAL A 102 6.45 29.47 -8.38
C VAL A 102 5.99 30.60 -7.46
N PRO A 103 6.19 31.88 -7.84
CA PRO A 103 5.70 32.99 -7.03
C PRO A 103 4.19 33.16 -7.14
N GLY A 104 3.59 33.82 -6.14
CA GLY A 104 2.17 34.22 -6.17
C GLY A 104 1.18 33.10 -5.85
N ILE A 105 1.61 32.04 -5.15
CA ILE A 105 0.72 30.95 -4.72
C ILE A 105 -0.18 31.44 -3.60
N HIS A 106 -1.48 31.13 -3.70
CA HIS A 106 -2.47 31.43 -2.68
C HIS A 106 -2.21 30.57 -1.43
N VAL A 107 -2.06 31.21 -0.28
CA VAL A 107 -1.93 30.58 1.04
C VAL A 107 -3.30 30.57 1.70
N LEU A 108 -3.64 29.51 2.43
CA LEU A 108 -4.87 29.38 3.20
C LEU A 108 -4.97 30.53 4.22
N GLN A 109 -6.17 31.03 4.45
CA GLN A 109 -6.42 32.06 5.45
C GLN A 109 -6.27 31.52 6.86
N TYR A 110 -6.76 30.29 7.09
CA TYR A 110 -6.63 29.58 8.34
C TYR A 110 -5.45 28.58 8.24
N ASP A 111 -4.36 28.84 8.96
CA ASP A 111 -3.08 28.13 8.81
C ASP A 111 -2.42 27.86 10.20
N ASP A 112 -3.22 27.36 11.17
CA ASP A 112 -2.79 27.18 12.55
C ASP A 112 -2.25 25.78 12.85
N PHE A 113 -2.50 24.80 11.98
CA PHE A 113 -1.99 23.43 12.09
C PHE A 113 -1.49 22.89 10.74
N ALA A 114 -0.73 21.79 10.78
CA ALA A 114 -0.22 21.17 9.56
C ALA A 114 -1.36 20.67 8.66
N ARG A 115 -1.33 21.02 7.37
CA ARG A 115 -2.27 20.54 6.38
C ARG A 115 -1.55 20.00 5.17
N TYR A 116 -1.82 18.73 4.82
CA TYR A 116 -1.20 18.05 3.68
C TYR A 116 -2.24 17.33 2.85
N ALA A 117 -2.21 17.53 1.53
CA ALA A 117 -3.01 16.77 0.60
C ALA A 117 -2.16 15.69 -0.09
N ILE A 118 -2.69 14.48 -0.13
CA ILE A 118 -2.06 13.29 -0.69
C ILE A 118 -2.87 12.87 -1.91
N LYS A 119 -2.37 13.18 -3.12
CA LYS A 119 -2.98 12.74 -4.36
C LYS A 119 -2.53 11.31 -4.65
N MET A 120 -3.49 10.40 -4.72
CA MET A 120 -3.25 9.01 -5.12
C MET A 120 -4.39 8.54 -6.03
N ALA A 121 -4.04 7.97 -7.17
CA ALA A 121 -4.99 7.43 -8.12
C ALA A 121 -5.99 6.47 -7.46
N THR A 122 -7.21 6.41 -7.97
CA THR A 122 -8.22 5.46 -7.51
C THR A 122 -7.70 4.03 -7.65
N GLY A 123 -7.90 3.19 -6.63
CA GLY A 123 -7.40 1.81 -6.62
C GLY A 123 -5.95 1.63 -6.15
N SER A 124 -5.18 2.70 -5.92
CA SER A 124 -3.78 2.61 -5.47
C SER A 124 -3.60 2.36 -3.97
N GLY A 125 -4.69 2.19 -3.20
CA GLY A 125 -4.66 1.81 -1.80
C GLY A 125 -4.49 2.95 -0.81
N LYS A 126 -5.17 4.09 -1.01
CA LYS A 126 -5.24 5.23 -0.07
C LYS A 126 -5.50 4.79 1.37
N THR A 127 -6.48 3.89 1.58
CA THR A 127 -6.84 3.37 2.91
C THR A 127 -5.67 2.72 3.65
N LYS A 128 -4.76 2.05 2.92
CA LYS A 128 -3.55 1.47 3.53
C LYS A 128 -2.60 2.55 4.04
N VAL A 129 -2.42 3.63 3.27
CA VAL A 129 -1.59 4.78 3.70
C VAL A 129 -2.19 5.45 4.93
N MET A 130 -3.52 5.61 4.99
CA MET A 130 -4.21 6.11 6.18
C MET A 130 -3.91 5.24 7.41
N ALA A 131 -4.05 3.92 7.29
CA ALA A 131 -3.79 2.98 8.38
C ALA A 131 -2.32 2.99 8.84
N LEU A 132 -1.36 3.04 7.90
CA LEU A 132 0.07 3.19 8.21
C LEU A 132 0.36 4.52 8.90
N THR A 133 -0.29 5.61 8.47
CA THR A 133 -0.13 6.93 9.08
C THR A 133 -0.65 6.96 10.52
N ILE A 134 -1.79 6.33 10.79
CA ILE A 134 -2.34 6.18 12.15
C ILE A 134 -1.35 5.42 13.02
N ALA A 135 -0.84 4.28 12.55
CA ALA A 135 0.13 3.50 13.30
C ALA A 135 1.45 4.29 13.52
N TRP A 136 1.95 5.00 12.52
CA TRP A 136 3.14 5.83 12.64
C TRP A 136 2.99 6.92 13.69
N GLN A 137 1.89 7.65 13.65
CA GLN A 137 1.60 8.71 14.63
C GLN A 137 1.45 8.13 16.05
N TYR A 138 0.61 7.12 16.19
CA TYR A 138 0.33 6.52 17.48
C TYR A 138 1.59 5.94 18.14
N PHE A 139 2.39 5.17 17.43
CA PHE A 139 3.59 4.58 18.02
C PHE A 139 4.66 5.62 18.38
N ASN A 140 4.80 6.69 17.61
CA ASN A 140 5.70 7.78 18.00
C ASN A 140 5.19 8.50 19.26
N ALA A 141 3.88 8.68 19.40
CA ALA A 141 3.31 9.26 20.61
C ALA A 141 3.54 8.38 21.85
N VAL A 142 3.37 7.06 21.73
CA VAL A 142 3.36 6.15 22.88
C VAL A 142 4.76 5.58 23.17
N ALA A 143 5.50 5.08 22.16
CA ALA A 143 6.79 4.44 22.37
C ALA A 143 7.94 5.45 22.55
N GLU A 144 7.87 6.63 21.91
CA GLU A 144 8.85 7.70 22.09
C GLU A 144 8.43 8.71 23.19
N GLY A 145 7.18 8.62 23.70
CA GLY A 145 6.66 9.52 24.72
C GLY A 145 6.57 10.97 24.24
N ARG A 146 6.16 11.18 22.97
CA ARG A 146 6.12 12.50 22.32
C ARG A 146 4.70 13.03 22.24
N ASP A 147 4.48 14.21 22.79
CA ASP A 147 3.17 14.87 22.80
C ASP A 147 2.85 15.62 21.49
N ASP A 148 3.84 15.79 20.58
CA ASP A 148 3.62 16.36 19.26
C ASP A 148 3.15 15.32 18.21
N TYR A 149 2.75 14.11 18.63
CA TYR A 149 2.15 13.07 17.80
C TYR A 149 0.76 12.69 18.30
N ALA A 150 -0.11 12.24 17.36
CA ALA A 150 -1.49 11.91 17.66
C ALA A 150 -1.66 10.61 18.45
N LYS A 151 -2.56 10.65 19.41
CA LYS A 151 -3.18 9.49 20.06
C LYS A 151 -4.65 9.36 19.69
N THR A 152 -5.26 10.45 19.26
CA THR A 152 -6.66 10.52 18.80
C THR A 152 -6.70 10.76 17.30
N PHE A 153 -7.58 10.04 16.61
CA PHE A 153 -7.73 10.10 15.16
C PHE A 153 -9.21 10.27 14.80
N LEU A 154 -9.49 11.19 13.87
CA LEU A 154 -10.81 11.38 13.30
C LEU A 154 -10.73 11.12 11.80
N ILE A 155 -11.39 10.05 11.33
CA ILE A 155 -11.57 9.80 9.90
C ILE A 155 -12.93 10.30 9.47
N VAL A 156 -12.96 11.17 8.46
CA VAL A 156 -14.19 11.75 7.92
C VAL A 156 -14.40 11.28 6.48
N ALA A 157 -15.55 10.63 6.26
CA ALA A 157 -16.01 10.23 4.94
C ALA A 157 -16.95 11.29 4.34
N PRO A 158 -16.94 11.54 3.02
CA PRO A 158 -17.81 12.54 2.39
C PRO A 158 -19.28 12.11 2.33
N ASN A 159 -19.55 10.81 2.29
CA ASN A 159 -20.90 10.26 2.19
C ASN A 159 -21.02 8.89 2.85
N VAL A 160 -22.25 8.36 2.90
CA VAL A 160 -22.58 7.09 3.58
C VAL A 160 -21.89 5.89 2.91
N ILE A 161 -21.73 5.88 1.60
CA ILE A 161 -21.14 4.73 0.87
C ILE A 161 -19.65 4.63 1.15
N VAL A 162 -18.93 5.75 1.12
CA VAL A 162 -17.52 5.83 1.53
C VAL A 162 -17.36 5.44 3.00
N PHE A 163 -18.27 5.91 3.85
CA PHE A 163 -18.31 5.55 5.27
C PHE A 163 -18.43 4.03 5.46
N GLU A 164 -19.37 3.35 4.77
CA GLU A 164 -19.55 1.89 4.89
C GLU A 164 -18.31 1.11 4.41
N ARG A 165 -17.63 1.59 3.38
CA ARG A 165 -16.35 1.03 2.93
C ARG A 165 -15.27 1.17 4.00
N LEU A 166 -15.05 2.38 4.53
CA LEU A 166 -14.08 2.64 5.59
C LEU A 166 -14.43 1.87 6.87
N ARG A 167 -15.73 1.72 7.17
CA ARG A 167 -16.22 0.90 8.26
C ARG A 167 -15.81 -0.57 8.11
N SER A 168 -15.81 -1.11 6.89
CA SER A 168 -15.35 -2.49 6.66
C SER A 168 -13.86 -2.68 6.97
N ASP A 169 -13.04 -1.65 6.79
CA ASP A 169 -11.60 -1.68 7.03
C ASP A 169 -11.24 -1.30 8.49
N PHE A 170 -11.78 -0.19 8.98
CA PHE A 170 -11.43 0.38 10.29
C PHE A 170 -12.33 -0.08 11.43
N GLY A 171 -13.54 -0.57 11.14
CA GLY A 171 -14.48 -1.03 12.17
C GLY A 171 -13.88 -2.10 13.07
N GLY A 172 -13.90 -1.84 14.40
CA GLY A 172 -13.24 -2.68 15.38
C GLY A 172 -11.74 -2.91 15.12
N GLY A 173 -11.09 -2.09 14.29
CA GLY A 173 -9.67 -2.20 13.99
C GLY A 173 -9.27 -3.34 13.06
N ARG A 174 -10.17 -3.77 12.17
CA ARG A 174 -9.94 -4.93 11.30
C ARG A 174 -8.65 -4.84 10.50
N VAL A 175 -8.38 -3.72 9.82
CA VAL A 175 -7.18 -3.51 9.00
C VAL A 175 -5.88 -3.69 9.78
N PHE A 176 -5.85 -3.30 11.05
CA PHE A 176 -4.67 -3.45 11.93
C PHE A 176 -4.43 -4.89 12.38
N ARG A 177 -5.43 -5.78 12.23
CA ARG A 177 -5.31 -7.22 12.55
C ARG A 177 -5.07 -8.08 11.33
N THR A 178 -5.61 -7.69 10.16
CA THR A 178 -5.51 -8.48 8.93
C THR A 178 -4.25 -8.18 8.13
N ASP A 179 -3.76 -6.95 8.20
CA ASP A 179 -2.59 -6.49 7.47
C ASP A 179 -1.36 -6.39 8.37
N PRO A 180 -0.15 -6.49 7.83
CA PRO A 180 1.10 -6.36 8.59
C PRO A 180 1.41 -4.89 8.92
N ILE A 181 0.53 -4.24 9.71
CA ILE A 181 0.68 -2.84 10.11
C ILE A 181 1.42 -2.72 11.44
N ILE A 182 1.13 -3.61 12.38
CA ILE A 182 1.67 -3.56 13.74
C ILE A 182 2.87 -4.50 13.85
N PRO A 183 4.10 -3.97 13.99
CA PRO A 183 5.27 -4.80 14.25
C PRO A 183 5.11 -5.64 15.52
N PRO A 184 5.55 -6.90 15.53
CA PRO A 184 5.45 -7.74 16.72
C PRO A 184 6.06 -7.11 17.97
N GLU A 185 7.20 -6.42 17.82
CA GLU A 185 7.93 -5.74 18.90
C GLU A 185 7.22 -4.52 19.47
N LEU A 186 6.33 -3.89 18.72
CA LEU A 186 5.54 -2.74 19.16
C LEU A 186 4.12 -3.11 19.59
N ARG A 187 3.72 -4.38 19.44
CA ARG A 187 2.34 -4.82 19.73
C ARG A 187 1.91 -4.57 21.17
N ILE A 188 2.84 -4.61 22.12
CA ILE A 188 2.55 -4.35 23.54
C ILE A 188 2.06 -2.91 23.78
N PHE A 189 2.45 -1.97 22.93
CA PHE A 189 2.04 -0.57 23.03
C PHE A 189 0.74 -0.28 22.27
N TRP A 190 0.20 -1.27 21.53
CA TRP A 190 -1.01 -1.06 20.73
C TRP A 190 -2.26 -1.22 21.60
N GLU A 191 -2.77 -0.07 22.02
CA GLU A 191 -4.00 0.05 22.82
C GLU A 191 -4.88 1.14 22.19
N MET A 192 -5.73 0.73 21.23
CA MET A 192 -6.55 1.62 20.41
C MET A 192 -8.01 1.18 20.44
N ASP A 193 -8.89 2.09 20.81
CA ASP A 193 -10.33 1.92 20.68
C ASP A 193 -10.84 2.47 19.34
N PHE A 194 -11.93 1.89 18.87
CA PHE A 194 -12.54 2.22 17.59
C PHE A 194 -14.01 2.57 17.83
N TYR A 195 -14.39 3.79 17.48
CA TYR A 195 -15.71 4.34 17.73
C TYR A 195 -16.41 4.71 16.44
N MET A 196 -17.71 4.36 16.38
CA MET A 196 -18.65 4.84 15.40
C MET A 196 -19.73 5.65 16.12
N ARG A 197 -20.46 6.49 15.38
CA ARG A 197 -21.56 7.27 15.99
C ARG A 197 -22.54 6.33 16.67
N GLY A 198 -22.86 6.66 17.93
CA GLY A 198 -23.75 5.87 18.79
C GLY A 198 -23.05 4.81 19.64
N ASP A 199 -21.76 4.56 19.44
CA ASP A 199 -21.01 3.68 20.33
C ASP A 199 -20.77 4.40 21.68
N PRO A 200 -20.99 3.71 22.81
CA PRO A 200 -20.67 4.28 24.12
C PRO A 200 -19.15 4.42 24.27
N GLU A 201 -18.71 5.50 24.92
CA GLU A 201 -17.32 5.66 25.29
C GLU A 201 -16.94 4.57 26.31
N ARG A 202 -15.86 3.88 26.05
CA ARG A 202 -15.29 2.90 26.98
C ARG A 202 -14.22 3.58 27.82
N ALA A 203 -13.99 3.08 29.02
CA ALA A 203 -12.96 3.64 29.88
C ALA A 203 -11.57 3.58 29.22
N SER A 204 -11.00 4.73 28.99
CA SER A 204 -9.61 5.11 28.74
C SER A 204 -8.63 4.08 28.14
N SER A 205 -8.75 3.78 26.84
CA SER A 205 -7.60 3.34 26.05
C SER A 205 -6.63 4.52 25.81
N GLN A 206 -5.35 4.22 25.59
CA GLN A 206 -4.37 5.28 25.28
C GLN A 206 -4.65 5.96 23.94
N GLY A 207 -5.21 5.24 22.97
CA GLY A 207 -5.56 5.75 21.67
C GLY A 207 -7.03 5.57 21.30
N ALA A 208 -7.55 6.45 20.45
CA ALA A 208 -8.91 6.36 19.94
C ALA A 208 -8.99 6.74 18.46
N LEU A 209 -9.76 5.97 17.71
CA LEU A 209 -10.10 6.26 16.32
C LEU A 209 -11.61 6.42 16.18
N TYR A 210 -12.02 7.59 15.73
CA TYR A 210 -13.40 7.95 15.45
C TYR A 210 -13.64 7.94 13.95
N LEU A 211 -14.66 7.22 13.49
CA LEU A 211 -15.06 7.17 12.09
C LEU A 211 -16.46 7.75 11.91
N THR A 212 -16.56 8.76 11.05
CA THR A 212 -17.83 9.46 10.80
C THR A 212 -17.99 9.84 9.32
N ASN A 213 -19.18 10.31 8.95
CA ASN A 213 -19.40 10.98 7.67
C ASN A 213 -19.85 12.44 7.88
N ILE A 214 -19.64 13.26 6.85
CA ILE A 214 -19.91 14.69 6.93
C ILE A 214 -21.38 15.01 7.21
N GLN A 215 -22.33 14.21 6.72
CA GLN A 215 -23.76 14.46 6.90
C GLN A 215 -24.15 14.43 8.37
N GLN A 216 -23.44 13.66 9.19
CA GLN A 216 -23.66 13.57 10.63
C GLN A 216 -23.32 14.85 11.39
N PHE A 217 -22.55 15.76 10.79
CA PHE A 217 -22.26 17.08 11.34
C PHE A 217 -23.30 18.15 10.95
N TYR A 218 -24.05 17.95 9.83
CA TYR A 218 -25.06 18.90 9.35
C TYR A 218 -26.39 18.82 10.13
N GLU A 219 -26.71 17.73 10.78
CA GLU A 219 -27.97 17.52 11.48
C GLU A 219 -28.17 18.44 12.69
N ARG A 220 -27.16 19.25 13.09
CA ARG A 220 -27.24 20.21 14.19
C ARG A 220 -27.85 21.58 13.84
N GLY A 221 -27.89 21.96 12.57
CA GLY A 221 -28.20 23.31 12.11
C GLY A 221 -29.66 23.56 11.78
N GLY A 222 -30.52 22.57 11.82
CA GLY A 222 -31.92 22.71 11.43
C GLY A 222 -32.84 22.00 12.42
N THR A 223 -33.64 22.74 13.15
CA THR A 223 -34.97 22.26 13.55
C THR A 223 -35.73 21.99 12.26
N SER A 224 -35.54 20.83 11.64
CA SER A 224 -36.45 20.36 10.64
C SER A 224 -37.74 19.97 11.37
N GLU A 225 -38.74 20.79 11.27
CA GLU A 225 -40.11 20.33 11.35
C GLU A 225 -40.19 19.18 10.33
N SER A 226 -40.19 17.94 10.85
CA SER A 226 -40.40 16.75 10.06
C SER A 226 -41.88 16.77 9.66
N ASP A 227 -42.12 17.09 8.39
CA ASP A 227 -43.31 16.64 7.67
C ASP A 227 -43.29 15.10 7.55
N GLU A 228 -43.42 14.41 8.66
CA GLU A 228 -43.85 13.01 8.63
C GLU A 228 -45.36 12.98 8.52
N PRO A 229 -45.91 12.23 7.58
CA PRO A 229 -47.36 12.13 7.49
C PRO A 229 -47.95 11.48 8.76
N GLU A 230 -48.85 12.14 9.40
CA GLU A 230 -49.65 11.75 10.62
C GLU A 230 -50.29 10.35 10.55
N VAL A 231 -50.16 9.60 9.48
CA VAL A 231 -50.87 8.34 9.23
C VAL A 231 -50.22 7.14 9.94
N MET A 232 -48.97 7.22 10.42
CA MET A 232 -48.31 6.09 11.07
C MET A 232 -48.52 6.02 12.59
N THR A 233 -48.88 7.11 13.24
CA THR A 233 -49.09 7.17 14.71
C THR A 233 -50.44 6.57 15.11
N ASP A 234 -51.41 6.53 14.23
CA ASP A 234 -52.76 5.99 14.51
C ASP A 234 -52.83 4.45 14.50
N VAL A 235 -51.83 3.75 13.92
CA VAL A 235 -51.87 2.29 13.82
C VAL A 235 -50.98 1.59 14.85
N LEU A 236 -49.93 2.24 15.36
CA LEU A 236 -48.95 1.62 16.26
C LEU A 236 -48.94 2.13 17.71
N GLY A 237 -49.82 3.09 18.03
CA GLY A 237 -49.86 3.74 19.34
C GLY A 237 -48.66 4.69 19.58
N PRO A 238 -48.72 5.55 20.62
CA PRO A 238 -47.63 6.47 20.92
C PRO A 238 -46.35 5.69 21.23
N ILE A 239 -45.33 6.01 20.46
CA ILE A 239 -43.95 5.49 20.68
C ILE A 239 -43.57 5.91 22.12
N PRO A 240 -43.18 4.97 23.03
CA PRO A 240 -42.65 5.36 24.33
C PRO A 240 -41.51 6.34 24.09
N PRO A 241 -41.39 7.44 24.89
CA PRO A 241 -40.27 8.33 24.77
C PRO A 241 -38.99 7.49 24.89
N ALA A 242 -38.29 7.33 23.80
CA ALA A 242 -36.94 6.78 23.83
C ALA A 242 -36.22 7.62 24.87
N ALA A 243 -35.66 6.97 25.90
CA ALA A 243 -34.77 7.62 26.81
C ALA A 243 -33.71 8.30 25.91
N THR A 244 -33.80 9.62 25.80
CA THR A 244 -32.82 10.44 25.11
C THR A 244 -31.54 10.32 25.91
N ALA A 245 -30.79 9.24 25.68
CA ALA A 245 -29.36 9.26 25.94
C ALA A 245 -28.86 10.41 25.06
N VAL A 246 -28.39 11.46 25.68
CA VAL A 246 -27.72 12.57 25.02
C VAL A 246 -26.55 11.92 24.28
N VAL A 247 -26.69 11.72 22.98
CA VAL A 247 -25.59 11.19 22.15
C VAL A 247 -24.62 12.35 22.06
N GLU A 248 -23.61 12.36 22.92
CA GLU A 248 -22.49 13.29 22.82
C GLU A 248 -21.89 13.15 21.44
N ASP A 249 -21.74 14.26 20.75
CA ASP A 249 -21.17 14.27 19.40
C ASP A 249 -19.65 14.02 19.45
N PHE A 250 -19.10 13.47 18.37
CA PHE A 250 -17.68 13.12 18.30
C PHE A 250 -16.74 14.30 18.54
N ASP A 251 -17.12 15.51 18.14
CA ASP A 251 -16.30 16.71 18.38
C ASP A 251 -16.15 17.00 19.88
N GLU A 252 -17.21 16.88 20.68
CA GLU A 252 -17.16 17.02 22.13
C GLU A 252 -16.31 15.91 22.77
N ARG A 253 -16.55 14.66 22.37
CA ARG A 253 -15.79 13.49 22.88
C ARG A 253 -14.29 13.58 22.56
N ILE A 254 -13.92 14.06 21.35
CA ILE A 254 -12.51 14.26 20.96
C ILE A 254 -11.87 15.36 21.80
N VAL A 255 -12.59 16.47 22.02
CA VAL A 255 -12.14 17.58 22.89
C VAL A 255 -11.94 17.11 24.33
N ASP A 256 -12.90 16.37 24.89
CA ASP A 256 -12.89 15.88 26.28
C ASP A 256 -11.75 14.90 26.55
N ARG A 257 -11.29 14.14 25.53
CA ARG A 257 -10.11 13.28 25.68
C ARG A 257 -8.82 14.06 25.97
N GLY A 258 -8.74 15.32 25.56
CA GLY A 258 -7.59 16.20 25.84
C GLY A 258 -6.25 15.69 25.27
N THR A 259 -6.28 14.79 24.29
CA THR A 259 -5.06 14.25 23.64
C THR A 259 -4.88 14.81 22.23
N PRO A 260 -3.64 14.94 21.72
CA PRO A 260 -3.38 15.45 20.38
C PRO A 260 -4.14 14.67 19.32
N CYS A 261 -4.84 15.37 18.43
CA CYS A 261 -5.72 14.78 17.42
C CYS A 261 -5.22 15.01 16.00
N LEU A 262 -5.32 13.97 15.15
CA LEU A 262 -5.09 14.02 13.71
C LEU A 262 -6.40 13.79 12.96
N VAL A 263 -6.76 14.72 12.07
CA VAL A 263 -7.91 14.58 11.18
C VAL A 263 -7.46 14.00 9.85
N ILE A 264 -8.17 13.00 9.36
CA ILE A 264 -7.93 12.32 8.08
C ILE A 264 -9.21 12.38 7.25
N ASN A 265 -9.19 13.11 6.15
CA ASN A 265 -10.30 13.22 5.22
C ASN A 265 -10.11 12.25 4.05
N ASP A 266 -11.05 11.31 3.86
CA ASP A 266 -11.12 10.56 2.59
C ASP A 266 -11.92 11.39 1.58
N GLU A 267 -11.49 11.32 0.31
CA GLU A 267 -11.97 12.19 -0.77
C GLU A 267 -11.93 13.69 -0.42
N GLY A 268 -10.79 14.10 0.13
CA GLY A 268 -10.55 15.45 0.67
C GLY A 268 -10.74 16.62 -0.33
N HIS A 269 -11.07 16.34 -1.61
CA HIS A 269 -11.43 17.39 -2.57
C HIS A 269 -12.72 18.14 -2.22
N HIS A 270 -13.52 17.62 -1.29
CA HIS A 270 -14.68 18.32 -0.72
C HIS A 270 -14.32 19.39 0.34
N VAL A 271 -13.08 19.38 0.87
CA VAL A 271 -12.65 20.22 2.01
C VAL A 271 -11.96 21.51 1.57
N HIS A 272 -11.98 21.84 0.27
CA HIS A 272 -11.28 23.02 -0.25
C HIS A 272 -11.96 24.36 0.10
N ASP A 273 -13.23 24.34 0.45
CA ASP A 273 -13.99 25.50 0.86
C ASP A 273 -13.83 25.73 2.37
N GLU A 274 -13.10 26.80 2.72
CA GLU A 274 -12.86 27.18 4.10
C GLU A 274 -14.14 27.60 4.85
N GLU A 275 -15.19 27.99 4.14
CA GLU A 275 -16.50 28.37 4.69
C GLU A 275 -17.45 27.15 4.85
N SER A 276 -17.05 25.99 4.37
CA SER A 276 -17.86 24.77 4.51
C SER A 276 -18.05 24.40 5.99
N GLU A 277 -19.20 23.78 6.31
CA GLU A 277 -19.47 23.27 7.67
C GLU A 277 -18.39 22.27 8.11
N TRP A 278 -17.86 21.49 7.16
CA TRP A 278 -16.74 20.58 7.41
C TRP A 278 -15.52 21.32 7.98
N SER A 279 -15.06 22.37 7.29
CA SER A 279 -13.94 23.19 7.74
C SER A 279 -14.22 23.86 9.09
N LYS A 280 -15.45 24.31 9.33
CA LYS A 280 -15.87 24.92 10.61
C LYS A 280 -15.81 23.93 11.77
N VAL A 281 -16.24 22.67 11.54
CA VAL A 281 -16.16 21.61 12.58
C VAL A 281 -14.71 21.30 12.93
N ILE A 282 -13.83 21.16 11.93
CA ILE A 282 -12.41 20.91 12.16
C ILE A 282 -11.77 22.06 12.96
N ARG A 283 -12.06 23.30 12.60
CA ARG A 283 -11.57 24.47 13.35
C ARG A 283 -12.09 24.48 14.79
N ARG A 284 -13.37 24.17 15.02
CA ARG A 284 -13.95 24.09 16.35
C ARG A 284 -13.28 23.04 17.22
N ILE A 285 -12.96 21.86 16.66
CA ILE A 285 -12.19 20.84 17.38
C ILE A 285 -10.81 21.40 17.75
N HIS A 286 -10.12 22.07 16.80
CA HIS A 286 -8.80 22.65 17.07
C HIS A 286 -8.85 23.70 18.19
N GLU A 287 -9.77 24.63 18.12
CA GLU A 287 -9.89 25.76 19.05
C GLU A 287 -10.29 25.32 20.47
N ASN A 288 -11.10 24.27 20.57
CA ASN A 288 -11.61 23.78 21.87
C ASN A 288 -10.72 22.65 22.48
N SER A 289 -9.85 22.02 21.71
CA SER A 289 -8.95 20.99 22.24
C SER A 289 -7.76 21.63 22.96
N PRO A 290 -7.38 21.17 24.16
CA PRO A 290 -6.25 21.75 24.90
C PRO A 290 -4.92 21.73 24.12
N GLU A 291 -4.65 20.65 23.38
CA GLU A 291 -3.45 20.47 22.56
C GLU A 291 -3.67 20.84 21.08
N GLY A 292 -4.91 21.16 20.71
CA GLY A 292 -5.31 21.44 19.34
C GLY A 292 -5.19 20.23 18.39
N LEU A 293 -5.23 20.50 17.10
CA LEU A 293 -4.94 19.51 16.06
C LEU A 293 -3.45 19.49 15.72
N ILE A 294 -2.87 18.33 15.66
CA ILE A 294 -1.49 18.19 15.16
C ILE A 294 -1.44 18.33 13.63
N GLY A 295 -2.54 18.07 12.94
CA GLY A 295 -2.65 18.24 11.51
C GLY A 295 -3.93 17.71 10.90
N GLN A 296 -4.08 18.01 9.62
CA GLN A 296 -5.15 17.54 8.75
C GLN A 296 -4.54 16.92 7.49
N LEU A 297 -4.98 15.73 7.16
CA LEU A 297 -4.56 15.00 5.96
C LEU A 297 -5.74 14.83 5.01
N ASP A 298 -5.60 15.33 3.79
CA ASP A 298 -6.63 15.29 2.75
C ASP A 298 -6.23 14.25 1.69
N PHE A 299 -6.80 13.05 1.75
CA PHE A 299 -6.59 12.00 0.74
C PHE A 299 -7.59 12.15 -0.40
N SER A 300 -7.11 12.20 -1.64
CA SER A 300 -7.97 12.26 -2.82
C SER A 300 -7.24 11.74 -4.06
N ALA A 301 -8.00 11.22 -5.04
CA ALA A 301 -7.47 11.01 -6.39
C ALA A 301 -7.34 12.35 -7.13
N THR A 302 -8.22 13.30 -6.83
CA THR A 302 -8.38 14.57 -7.54
C THR A 302 -8.44 15.76 -6.59
N PRO A 303 -7.36 16.10 -5.84
CA PRO A 303 -7.33 17.24 -4.92
C PRO A 303 -7.26 18.56 -5.70
N ARG A 304 -8.35 18.94 -6.36
CA ARG A 304 -8.44 20.11 -7.23
C ARG A 304 -9.50 21.10 -6.72
N TYR A 305 -9.22 22.38 -6.93
CA TYR A 305 -10.23 23.42 -6.80
C TYR A 305 -11.30 23.30 -7.89
N GLN A 306 -12.45 23.91 -7.69
CA GLN A 306 -13.54 23.93 -8.68
C GLN A 306 -13.10 24.48 -10.06
N GLN A 307 -12.07 25.32 -10.09
CA GLN A 307 -11.50 25.93 -11.30
C GLN A 307 -10.39 25.08 -11.95
N GLY A 308 -10.09 23.88 -11.43
CA GLY A 308 -9.22 22.88 -12.06
C GLY A 308 -7.78 22.80 -11.57
N GLY A 309 -7.27 23.76 -10.79
CA GLY A 309 -5.91 23.71 -10.21
C GLY A 309 -5.80 22.71 -9.06
N LEU A 310 -4.63 22.06 -8.90
CA LEU A 310 -4.37 21.22 -7.72
C LEU A 310 -4.25 22.07 -6.45
N PHE A 311 -4.62 21.49 -5.31
CA PHE A 311 -4.46 22.15 -4.01
C PHE A 311 -3.00 22.53 -3.76
N THR A 312 -2.77 23.73 -3.29
CA THR A 312 -1.40 24.25 -3.04
C THR A 312 -0.70 23.57 -1.87
N TRP A 313 -1.44 22.90 -0.99
CA TRP A 313 -0.91 22.03 0.09
C TRP A 313 -0.76 20.56 -0.32
N THR A 314 -0.81 20.24 -1.63
CA THR A 314 -0.50 18.89 -2.11
C THR A 314 0.99 18.63 -1.97
N VAL A 315 1.31 17.59 -1.20
CA VAL A 315 2.70 17.21 -0.87
C VAL A 315 3.16 15.94 -1.59
N PHE A 316 2.21 15.13 -2.03
CA PHE A 316 2.45 13.88 -2.76
C PHE A 316 1.48 13.76 -3.93
N ASP A 317 1.98 13.32 -5.08
CA ASP A 317 1.19 13.12 -6.32
C ASP A 317 1.56 11.80 -6.97
N TYR A 318 0.62 10.84 -6.93
CA TYR A 318 0.70 9.57 -7.65
C TYR A 318 -0.43 9.51 -8.68
N PRO A 319 -0.16 10.00 -9.92
CA PRO A 319 -1.18 10.12 -10.96
C PRO A 319 -1.59 8.74 -11.51
N LEU A 320 -2.75 8.70 -12.17
CA LEU A 320 -3.28 7.50 -12.81
C LEU A 320 -2.30 6.91 -13.85
N LYS A 321 -1.61 7.76 -14.60
CA LYS A 321 -0.54 7.36 -15.52
C LYS A 321 0.49 6.45 -14.84
N GLN A 322 1.01 6.88 -13.68
CA GLN A 322 2.01 6.09 -12.97
C GLN A 322 1.42 4.80 -12.40
N ALA A 323 0.18 4.82 -11.92
CA ALA A 323 -0.51 3.63 -11.41
C ALA A 323 -0.72 2.56 -12.50
N ILE A 324 -0.98 2.98 -13.75
CA ILE A 324 -1.06 2.08 -14.91
C ILE A 324 0.32 1.50 -15.24
N ILE A 325 1.36 2.33 -15.28
CA ILE A 325 2.74 1.89 -15.55
C ILE A 325 3.20 0.89 -14.50
N ASP A 326 2.93 1.16 -13.23
CA ASP A 326 3.32 0.30 -12.09
C ASP A 326 2.41 -0.93 -11.96
N ARG A 327 1.37 -1.06 -12.80
CA ARG A 327 0.40 -2.16 -12.79
C ARG A 327 -0.34 -2.31 -11.45
N VAL A 328 -0.58 -1.19 -10.80
CA VAL A 328 -1.36 -1.10 -9.55
C VAL A 328 -2.85 -1.03 -9.85
N VAL A 329 -3.18 -0.63 -11.08
CA VAL A 329 -4.55 -0.59 -11.62
C VAL A 329 -4.59 -1.23 -13.00
N LYS A 330 -5.79 -1.59 -13.47
CA LYS A 330 -6.02 -2.09 -14.84
C LYS A 330 -5.60 -1.05 -15.87
N ARG A 331 -5.20 -1.54 -17.04
CA ARG A 331 -4.94 -0.71 -18.22
C ARG A 331 -6.24 -0.46 -18.97
N PRO A 332 -6.74 0.79 -19.06
CA PRO A 332 -7.90 1.09 -19.89
C PRO A 332 -7.52 1.02 -21.37
N MET A 333 -8.41 0.40 -22.16
CA MET A 333 -8.28 0.28 -23.60
C MET A 333 -9.46 0.96 -24.27
N LYS A 334 -9.21 1.76 -25.31
CA LYS A 334 -10.24 2.49 -26.02
C LYS A 334 -10.71 1.68 -27.25
N GLY A 335 -11.98 1.29 -27.27
CA GLY A 335 -12.58 0.59 -28.40
C GLY A 335 -12.80 1.53 -29.59
N VAL A 336 -12.29 1.13 -30.75
CA VAL A 336 -12.55 1.83 -32.01
C VAL A 336 -13.86 1.33 -32.55
N THR A 337 -14.89 2.18 -32.52
CA THR A 337 -16.22 1.87 -33.06
C THR A 337 -16.34 2.45 -34.45
N VAL A 338 -16.18 1.61 -35.46
CA VAL A 338 -16.40 1.98 -36.86
C VAL A 338 -17.73 1.39 -37.33
N GLY A 339 -18.60 2.23 -37.89
CA GLY A 339 -19.85 1.77 -38.53
C GLY A 339 -21.03 1.49 -37.57
N ILE A 340 -20.94 1.93 -36.29
CA ILE A 340 -22.09 1.91 -35.38
C ILE A 340 -22.93 3.17 -35.64
N ASP A 341 -24.11 3.00 -36.22
CA ASP A 341 -25.09 4.06 -36.46
C ASP A 341 -25.92 4.33 -35.21
N GLU A 342 -26.12 5.61 -34.88
CA GLU A 342 -27.10 6.05 -33.88
C GLU A 342 -28.39 6.47 -34.59
N PRO A 343 -29.42 5.60 -34.63
CA PRO A 343 -30.70 6.00 -35.17
C PRO A 343 -31.31 7.14 -34.36
N ARG A 344 -32.01 8.05 -35.01
CA ARG A 344 -32.75 9.13 -34.37
C ARG A 344 -33.95 8.53 -33.62
N SER A 345 -33.79 8.32 -32.33
CA SER A 345 -34.84 7.80 -31.45
C SER A 345 -34.71 8.45 -30.07
N ASP A 346 -35.84 8.67 -29.42
CA ASP A 346 -35.90 9.09 -28.01
C ASP A 346 -35.82 7.89 -27.08
N VAL A 347 -35.91 6.66 -27.59
CA VAL A 347 -35.79 5.41 -26.85
C VAL A 347 -34.30 5.01 -26.82
N ALA A 348 -33.71 4.96 -25.66
CA ALA A 348 -32.26 4.74 -25.48
C ALA A 348 -31.79 3.37 -25.98
N SER A 349 -32.57 2.30 -25.74
CA SER A 349 -32.27 0.95 -26.18
C SER A 349 -32.27 0.82 -27.71
N VAL A 350 -33.06 1.65 -28.42
CA VAL A 350 -33.04 1.72 -29.89
C VAL A 350 -31.88 2.56 -30.39
N LYS A 351 -31.71 3.75 -29.80
CA LYS A 351 -30.64 4.69 -30.16
C LYS A 351 -29.26 4.12 -29.99
N TYR A 352 -29.02 3.44 -28.90
CA TYR A 352 -27.69 2.94 -28.53
C TYR A 352 -27.52 1.43 -28.72
N GLN A 353 -28.43 0.78 -29.46
CA GLN A 353 -28.46 -0.67 -29.62
C GLN A 353 -27.12 -1.25 -30.08
N GLY A 354 -26.42 -0.58 -30.99
CA GLY A 354 -25.14 -1.04 -31.53
C GLY A 354 -24.05 -1.09 -30.46
N TYR A 355 -23.91 -0.03 -29.63
CA TYR A 355 -22.92 0.03 -28.55
C TYR A 355 -23.24 -0.96 -27.42
N ILE A 356 -24.53 -1.12 -27.07
CA ILE A 356 -24.98 -2.09 -26.08
C ILE A 356 -24.65 -3.50 -26.53
N THR A 357 -24.96 -3.82 -27.81
CA THR A 357 -24.64 -5.14 -28.37
C THR A 357 -23.14 -5.40 -28.38
N ALA A 358 -22.33 -4.43 -28.83
CA ALA A 358 -20.88 -4.54 -28.81
C ALA A 358 -20.32 -4.77 -27.36
N GLY A 359 -20.87 -4.05 -26.38
CA GLY A 359 -20.52 -4.24 -24.98
C GLY A 359 -20.87 -5.62 -24.43
N VAL A 360 -22.05 -6.14 -24.77
CA VAL A 360 -22.52 -7.50 -24.38
C VAL A 360 -21.65 -8.58 -25.00
N GLU A 361 -21.35 -8.51 -26.30
CA GLU A 361 -20.50 -9.49 -26.98
C GLU A 361 -19.08 -9.46 -26.40
N ARG A 362 -18.51 -8.26 -26.14
CA ARG A 362 -17.20 -8.12 -25.54
C ARG A 362 -17.16 -8.68 -24.13
N TRP A 363 -18.21 -8.46 -23.33
CA TRP A 363 -18.37 -9.06 -22.01
C TRP A 363 -18.47 -10.58 -22.06
N ARG A 364 -19.15 -11.15 -23.05
CA ARG A 364 -19.24 -12.61 -23.30
C ARG A 364 -17.87 -13.22 -23.57
N GLU A 365 -17.04 -12.55 -24.39
CA GLU A 365 -15.65 -12.98 -24.63
C GLU A 365 -14.86 -13.03 -23.32
N TYR A 366 -14.94 -11.98 -22.49
CA TYR A 366 -14.30 -11.99 -21.17
C TYR A 366 -14.84 -13.11 -20.27
N ARG A 367 -16.13 -13.37 -20.29
CA ARG A 367 -16.75 -14.42 -19.48
C ARG A 367 -16.17 -15.79 -19.82
N GLU A 368 -16.04 -16.12 -21.09
CA GLU A 368 -15.45 -17.39 -21.52
C GLU A 368 -13.97 -17.48 -21.17
N GLN A 369 -13.20 -16.40 -21.35
CA GLN A 369 -11.77 -16.38 -21.07
C GLN A 369 -11.46 -16.40 -19.55
N LEU A 370 -12.33 -15.84 -18.72
CA LEU A 370 -12.14 -15.77 -17.25
C LEU A 370 -12.72 -16.99 -16.51
N LYS A 371 -13.58 -17.76 -17.15
CA LYS A 371 -14.19 -18.96 -16.56
C LYS A 371 -13.16 -19.98 -16.05
N PRO A 372 -12.09 -20.35 -16.79
CA PRO A 372 -11.05 -21.24 -16.29
C PRO A 372 -10.29 -20.69 -15.08
N LEU A 373 -10.29 -19.37 -14.92
CA LEU A 373 -9.63 -18.65 -13.83
C LEU A 373 -10.52 -18.47 -12.59
N GLY A 374 -11.74 -19.01 -12.59
CA GLY A 374 -12.71 -18.86 -11.52
C GLY A 374 -13.14 -17.41 -11.28
N LYS A 375 -13.05 -16.56 -12.33
CA LYS A 375 -13.41 -15.14 -12.26
C LYS A 375 -14.63 -14.84 -13.09
N LYS A 376 -15.41 -13.87 -12.62
CA LYS A 376 -16.66 -13.45 -13.24
C LYS A 376 -16.54 -11.98 -13.67
N PRO A 377 -16.64 -11.65 -14.97
CA PRO A 377 -16.62 -10.27 -15.44
C PRO A 377 -17.95 -9.56 -15.19
N VAL A 378 -17.89 -8.26 -15.01
CA VAL A 378 -19.05 -7.36 -14.89
C VAL A 378 -19.03 -6.36 -16.05
N LEU A 379 -20.18 -6.24 -16.72
CA LEU A 379 -20.46 -5.21 -17.73
C LEU A 379 -21.01 -3.97 -17.03
N PHE A 380 -20.42 -2.80 -17.30
CA PHE A 380 -20.90 -1.52 -16.76
C PHE A 380 -21.42 -0.61 -17.88
N ILE A 381 -22.69 -0.19 -17.81
CA ILE A 381 -23.31 0.68 -18.82
C ILE A 381 -23.71 2.01 -18.18
N MET A 382 -23.24 3.11 -18.75
CA MET A 382 -23.52 4.47 -18.30
C MET A 382 -24.44 5.21 -19.24
N LEU A 383 -25.49 5.79 -18.70
CA LEU A 383 -26.53 6.53 -19.41
C LEU A 383 -26.72 7.96 -18.86
N ASN A 384 -27.58 8.74 -19.52
CA ASN A 384 -27.74 10.15 -19.20
C ASN A 384 -28.88 10.44 -18.20
N SER A 385 -29.88 9.56 -18.13
CA SER A 385 -31.03 9.72 -17.24
C SER A 385 -31.52 8.40 -16.67
N THR A 386 -32.31 8.46 -15.62
CA THR A 386 -32.94 7.32 -14.97
C THR A 386 -33.91 6.59 -15.93
N ALA A 387 -34.65 7.33 -16.74
CA ALA A 387 -35.54 6.76 -17.75
C ALA A 387 -34.79 5.98 -18.83
N GLU A 388 -33.60 6.48 -19.29
CA GLU A 388 -32.74 5.74 -20.18
C GLU A 388 -32.15 4.48 -19.54
N ALA A 389 -31.83 4.56 -18.23
CA ALA A 389 -31.29 3.41 -17.50
C ALA A 389 -32.33 2.30 -17.32
N ASP A 390 -33.57 2.65 -17.04
CA ASP A 390 -34.68 1.70 -16.97
C ASP A 390 -34.94 1.06 -18.34
N ASP A 391 -35.04 1.85 -19.41
CA ASP A 391 -35.27 1.37 -20.76
C ASP A 391 -34.19 0.38 -21.22
N VAL A 392 -32.93 0.71 -21.01
CA VAL A 392 -31.81 -0.19 -21.36
C VAL A 392 -31.77 -1.40 -20.43
N GLY A 393 -32.09 -1.25 -19.14
CA GLY A 393 -32.22 -2.37 -18.22
C GLY A 393 -33.28 -3.37 -18.64
N ASP A 394 -34.49 -2.89 -19.03
CA ASP A 394 -35.57 -3.73 -19.49
C ASP A 394 -35.25 -4.37 -20.84
N TYR A 395 -34.63 -3.64 -21.76
CA TYR A 395 -34.13 -4.19 -23.04
C TYR A 395 -33.15 -5.35 -22.80
N LEU A 396 -32.20 -5.20 -21.89
CA LEU A 396 -31.22 -6.27 -21.59
C LEU A 396 -31.91 -7.51 -21.01
N ARG A 397 -32.85 -7.35 -20.08
CA ARG A 397 -33.60 -8.45 -19.47
C ARG A 397 -34.45 -9.22 -20.54
N VAL A 398 -35.05 -8.51 -21.47
CA VAL A 398 -35.88 -9.11 -22.52
C VAL A 398 -35.05 -9.75 -23.62
N LYS A 399 -33.99 -9.07 -24.06
CA LYS A 399 -33.14 -9.51 -25.18
C LYS A 399 -32.19 -10.65 -24.79
N TYR A 400 -31.67 -10.61 -23.59
CA TYR A 400 -30.65 -11.53 -23.05
C TYR A 400 -31.08 -12.10 -21.70
N PRO A 401 -32.20 -12.83 -21.61
CA PRO A 401 -32.79 -13.26 -20.34
C PRO A 401 -31.91 -14.22 -19.53
N THR A 402 -31.09 -15.02 -20.20
CA THR A 402 -30.19 -15.98 -19.59
C THR A 402 -28.99 -15.29 -18.87
N GLU A 403 -28.57 -14.12 -19.34
CA GLU A 403 -27.43 -13.40 -18.81
C GLU A 403 -27.80 -12.25 -17.87
N PHE A 404 -28.95 -11.58 -18.15
CA PHE A 404 -29.33 -10.35 -17.44
C PHE A 404 -30.75 -10.40 -16.84
N GLY A 405 -31.41 -11.55 -16.89
CA GLY A 405 -32.70 -11.77 -16.26
C GLY A 405 -32.62 -12.04 -14.77
N ALA A 406 -33.36 -13.02 -14.29
CA ALA A 406 -33.28 -13.57 -12.98
C ALA A 406 -32.71 -15.00 -13.03
N THR A 407 -31.96 -15.39 -11.98
CA THR A 407 -31.52 -16.78 -11.80
C THR A 407 -32.74 -17.69 -11.53
N GLU A 408 -32.53 -18.99 -11.57
CA GLU A 408 -33.55 -19.97 -11.15
C GLU A 408 -34.00 -19.77 -9.67
N SER A 409 -33.12 -19.22 -8.83
CA SER A 409 -33.45 -18.84 -7.45
C SER A 409 -34.18 -17.50 -7.32
N GLY A 410 -34.36 -16.76 -8.44
CA GLY A 410 -35.03 -15.47 -8.48
C GLY A 410 -34.10 -14.27 -8.22
N ASP A 411 -32.79 -14.48 -8.08
CA ASP A 411 -31.83 -13.40 -7.86
C ASP A 411 -31.56 -12.61 -9.16
N ALA A 412 -31.50 -11.29 -9.08
CA ALA A 412 -31.30 -10.44 -10.23
C ALA A 412 -29.85 -10.52 -10.74
N GLN A 413 -29.71 -10.80 -12.05
CA GLN A 413 -28.42 -10.81 -12.75
C GLN A 413 -28.03 -9.43 -13.30
N LEU A 414 -28.94 -8.51 -13.35
CA LEU A 414 -28.76 -7.12 -13.78
C LEU A 414 -29.20 -6.17 -12.67
N LEU A 415 -28.31 -5.26 -12.31
CA LEU A 415 -28.61 -4.18 -11.39
C LEU A 415 -28.79 -2.87 -12.15
N VAL A 416 -29.96 -2.23 -12.00
CA VAL A 416 -30.21 -0.86 -12.46
C VAL A 416 -30.14 0.06 -11.26
N ILE A 417 -29.27 1.08 -11.31
CA ILE A 417 -29.06 2.02 -10.20
C ILE A 417 -29.40 3.42 -10.67
N HIS A 418 -30.37 4.01 -9.99
CA HIS A 418 -30.76 5.39 -10.20
C HIS A 418 -29.85 6.31 -9.38
N THR A 419 -29.15 7.20 -10.05
CA THR A 419 -28.35 8.25 -9.45
C THR A 419 -28.99 9.60 -9.80
N ASP A 420 -28.83 10.58 -8.92
CA ASP A 420 -29.20 11.95 -9.23
C ASP A 420 -28.19 12.59 -10.22
N HIS A 421 -28.42 13.87 -10.61
CA HIS A 421 -27.55 14.61 -11.50
C HIS A 421 -26.13 14.83 -10.93
N SER A 422 -25.97 14.66 -9.62
CA SER A 422 -24.68 14.72 -8.92
C SER A 422 -23.96 13.38 -8.90
N GLY A 423 -24.64 12.26 -9.24
CA GLY A 423 -24.11 10.90 -9.21
C GLY A 423 -24.31 10.21 -7.88
N ASP A 424 -25.05 10.79 -6.95
CA ASP A 424 -25.44 10.17 -5.70
C ASP A 424 -26.59 9.17 -5.92
N VAL A 425 -26.51 8.03 -5.25
CA VAL A 425 -27.53 6.98 -5.36
C VAL A 425 -28.84 7.45 -4.73
N SER A 426 -29.97 7.21 -5.40
CA SER A 426 -31.27 7.57 -4.85
C SER A 426 -31.51 6.84 -3.52
N LYS A 427 -32.28 7.46 -2.61
CA LYS A 427 -32.64 6.82 -1.33
C LYS A 427 -33.32 5.46 -1.54
N LYS A 428 -34.11 5.31 -2.61
CA LYS A 428 -34.81 4.08 -2.96
C LYS A 428 -33.86 2.92 -3.27
N ASP A 429 -32.73 3.21 -3.93
CA ASP A 429 -31.79 2.17 -4.40
C ASP A 429 -30.59 1.99 -3.45
N LEU A 430 -30.50 2.79 -2.39
CA LEU A 430 -29.36 2.82 -1.47
C LEU A 430 -29.07 1.45 -0.84
N ASP A 431 -30.12 0.71 -0.42
CA ASP A 431 -29.92 -0.59 0.22
C ASP A 431 -29.55 -1.67 -0.78
N ALA A 432 -30.14 -1.64 -2.00
CA ALA A 432 -29.75 -2.50 -3.10
C ALA A 432 -28.30 -2.22 -3.54
N ALA A 433 -27.95 -0.95 -3.69
CA ALA A 433 -26.60 -0.50 -3.99
C ALA A 433 -25.56 -0.97 -2.96
N ARG A 434 -25.88 -0.87 -1.66
CA ARG A 434 -25.05 -1.38 -0.57
C ARG A 434 -24.85 -2.90 -0.63
N GLY A 435 -25.92 -3.64 -0.92
CA GLY A 435 -25.85 -5.09 -1.04
C GLY A 435 -24.93 -5.54 -2.18
N VAL A 436 -25.01 -4.86 -3.31
CA VAL A 436 -24.18 -5.15 -4.49
C VAL A 436 -22.73 -4.75 -4.26
N ALA A 437 -22.47 -3.56 -3.70
CA ALA A 437 -21.12 -3.11 -3.40
C ALA A 437 -20.33 -4.10 -2.51
N ARG A 438 -21.04 -4.88 -1.69
CA ARG A 438 -20.42 -5.89 -0.81
C ARG A 438 -20.15 -7.23 -1.49
N ARG A 439 -20.96 -7.63 -2.48
CA ARG A 439 -20.96 -9.00 -3.00
C ARG A 439 -20.71 -9.12 -4.50
N VAL A 440 -20.69 -8.03 -5.27
CA VAL A 440 -20.57 -8.10 -6.74
C VAL A 440 -19.31 -8.81 -7.20
N ASP A 441 -18.24 -8.73 -6.44
CA ASP A 441 -16.94 -9.34 -6.71
C ASP A 441 -16.80 -10.76 -6.15
N GLU A 442 -17.76 -11.25 -5.37
CA GLU A 442 -17.80 -12.63 -4.88
C GLU A 442 -18.07 -13.59 -6.04
N GLY A 443 -17.44 -14.76 -6.01
CA GLY A 443 -17.56 -15.74 -7.12
C GLY A 443 -18.95 -16.28 -7.31
N ASP A 444 -19.80 -16.25 -6.28
CA ASP A 444 -21.21 -16.69 -6.26
C ASP A 444 -22.21 -15.55 -6.54
N SER A 445 -21.74 -14.33 -6.70
CA SER A 445 -22.61 -13.18 -7.03
C SER A 445 -23.40 -13.44 -8.31
N PRO A 446 -24.73 -13.26 -8.34
CA PRO A 446 -25.52 -13.43 -9.57
C PRO A 446 -25.31 -12.30 -10.59
N VAL A 447 -24.82 -11.13 -10.16
CA VAL A 447 -24.78 -9.90 -10.96
C VAL A 447 -23.77 -9.98 -12.10
N ASN A 448 -24.23 -9.87 -13.35
CA ASN A 448 -23.44 -9.85 -14.57
C ASN A 448 -23.25 -8.45 -15.15
N ALA A 449 -24.22 -7.55 -14.91
CA ALA A 449 -24.14 -6.18 -15.40
C ALA A 449 -24.71 -5.17 -14.41
N ILE A 450 -24.20 -3.95 -14.52
CA ILE A 450 -24.68 -2.77 -13.79
C ILE A 450 -25.01 -1.71 -14.82
N VAL A 451 -26.24 -1.18 -14.77
CA VAL A 451 -26.69 -0.04 -15.56
C VAL A 451 -26.93 1.14 -14.64
N SER A 452 -26.33 2.29 -14.93
CA SER A 452 -26.44 3.46 -14.09
C SER A 452 -26.42 4.77 -14.89
N VAL A 453 -26.99 5.81 -14.34
CA VAL A 453 -26.97 7.17 -14.94
C VAL A 453 -25.57 7.75 -14.99
N LEU A 454 -24.76 7.43 -14.01
CA LEU A 454 -23.34 7.80 -13.91
C LEU A 454 -22.57 6.59 -13.39
N MET A 455 -21.28 6.56 -13.65
CA MET A 455 -20.44 5.66 -12.86
C MET A 455 -20.56 6.13 -11.41
N LEU A 456 -21.03 5.20 -10.59
CA LEU A 456 -21.39 5.49 -9.21
C LEU A 456 -20.32 6.30 -8.50
N ARG A 457 -20.73 7.37 -7.82
CA ARG A 457 -19.82 8.24 -7.08
C ARG A 457 -19.10 7.48 -5.97
N GLU A 458 -18.34 8.17 -5.23
CA GLU A 458 -17.46 7.75 -4.14
C GLU A 458 -17.98 6.57 -3.32
N GLY A 459 -17.08 5.63 -3.00
CA GLY A 459 -17.37 4.45 -2.16
C GLY A 459 -17.69 3.14 -2.89
N TRP A 460 -17.98 3.17 -4.19
CA TRP A 460 -18.10 1.94 -4.97
C TRP A 460 -16.74 1.35 -5.28
N ASP A 461 -16.62 0.06 -4.99
CA ASP A 461 -15.37 -0.70 -5.12
C ASP A 461 -15.66 -2.00 -5.86
N VAL A 462 -15.64 -1.96 -7.20
CA VAL A 462 -15.91 -3.13 -8.05
C VAL A 462 -14.63 -3.50 -8.80
N GLN A 463 -14.10 -4.70 -8.51
CA GLN A 463 -12.86 -5.22 -9.11
C GLN A 463 -13.14 -5.94 -10.44
N ASN A 464 -14.31 -6.53 -10.57
CA ASN A 464 -14.65 -7.43 -11.68
C ASN A 464 -15.14 -6.72 -12.95
N VAL A 465 -15.16 -5.38 -13.01
CA VAL A 465 -15.50 -4.64 -14.24
C VAL A 465 -14.44 -4.90 -15.30
N THR A 466 -14.87 -5.43 -16.45
CA THR A 466 -14.02 -5.70 -17.63
C THR A 466 -14.41 -4.89 -18.86
N VAL A 467 -15.67 -4.48 -18.95
CA VAL A 467 -16.20 -3.69 -20.06
C VAL A 467 -17.01 -2.52 -19.52
N ILE A 468 -16.72 -1.31 -20.01
CA ILE A 468 -17.46 -0.08 -19.74
C ILE A 468 -18.09 0.40 -21.04
N VAL A 469 -19.41 0.59 -21.06
CA VAL A 469 -20.14 1.18 -22.19
C VAL A 469 -20.65 2.56 -21.79
N GLY A 470 -20.09 3.61 -22.38
CA GLY A 470 -20.45 5.00 -22.12
C GLY A 470 -21.36 5.59 -23.21
N LEU A 471 -22.61 5.90 -22.87
CA LEU A 471 -23.64 6.36 -23.79
C LEU A 471 -24.16 7.77 -23.51
N ARG A 472 -23.41 8.51 -22.74
CA ARG A 472 -23.78 9.82 -22.25
C ARG A 472 -23.05 10.93 -22.98
N PRO A 473 -23.71 12.05 -23.38
CA PRO A 473 -23.01 13.27 -23.73
C PRO A 473 -22.38 13.89 -22.48
N TYR A 474 -21.10 14.15 -22.54
CA TYR A 474 -20.40 14.81 -21.43
C TYR A 474 -20.44 16.31 -21.65
N THR A 475 -21.07 17.03 -20.73
CA THR A 475 -21.05 18.50 -20.72
C THR A 475 -20.09 18.97 -19.63
N ALA A 476 -19.30 20.01 -19.91
CA ALA A 476 -18.38 20.63 -18.97
C ALA A 476 -19.04 21.13 -17.66
N SER A 477 -20.38 21.24 -17.66
CA SER A 477 -21.17 21.59 -16.47
C SER A 477 -21.34 20.46 -15.45
N ALA A 478 -21.01 19.21 -15.78
CA ALA A 478 -21.25 18.06 -14.91
C ALA A 478 -20.24 17.92 -13.75
N LYS A 479 -19.19 18.75 -13.66
CA LYS A 479 -18.17 18.79 -12.58
C LYS A 479 -17.54 17.43 -12.17
N ILE A 480 -17.75 16.36 -12.96
CA ILE A 480 -17.23 15.04 -12.68
C ILE A 480 -15.98 14.82 -13.52
N LEU A 481 -14.89 14.54 -12.84
CA LEU A 481 -13.61 14.33 -13.52
C LEU A 481 -13.54 12.94 -14.18
N PRO A 482 -13.00 12.83 -15.40
CA PRO A 482 -12.83 11.57 -16.11
C PRO A 482 -12.12 10.49 -15.28
N GLU A 483 -11.13 10.90 -14.53
CA GLU A 483 -10.38 10.01 -13.62
C GLU A 483 -11.27 9.36 -12.56
N GLN A 484 -12.21 10.11 -11.98
CA GLN A 484 -13.13 9.56 -10.98
C GLN A 484 -14.09 8.56 -11.60
N THR A 485 -14.50 8.80 -12.84
CA THR A 485 -15.48 7.96 -13.53
C THR A 485 -14.87 6.63 -13.98
N ILE A 486 -13.78 6.68 -14.76
CA ILE A 486 -13.15 5.47 -15.30
C ILE A 486 -12.34 4.76 -14.23
N GLY A 487 -11.67 5.53 -13.36
CA GLY A 487 -10.77 5.01 -12.32
C GLY A 487 -11.35 3.94 -11.40
N ARG A 488 -12.68 3.91 -11.23
CA ARG A 488 -13.37 2.89 -10.41
C ARG A 488 -13.40 1.52 -11.06
N GLY A 489 -13.51 1.45 -12.39
CA GLY A 489 -13.40 0.21 -13.13
C GLY A 489 -11.97 -0.33 -13.29
N LEU A 490 -10.97 0.47 -12.85
CA LEU A 490 -9.56 0.11 -13.04
C LEU A 490 -8.97 -0.76 -11.91
N ARG A 491 -9.74 -1.14 -10.89
CA ARG A 491 -9.23 -1.97 -9.80
C ARG A 491 -8.90 -3.38 -10.28
N LEU A 492 -7.78 -3.92 -9.77
CA LEU A 492 -7.31 -5.25 -10.16
C LEU A 492 -8.25 -6.35 -9.65
N MET A 493 -8.61 -7.28 -10.53
CA MET A 493 -9.42 -8.47 -10.25
C MET A 493 -8.58 -9.57 -9.58
N PHE A 494 -7.31 -9.70 -10.00
CA PHE A 494 -6.40 -10.74 -9.50
C PHE A 494 -5.52 -10.25 -8.35
N GLY A 495 -5.60 -8.97 -7.98
CA GLY A 495 -4.81 -8.36 -6.94
C GLY A 495 -3.34 -8.12 -7.31
N SER A 496 -2.55 -7.60 -6.39
CA SER A 496 -1.16 -7.15 -6.62
C SER A 496 -0.13 -8.28 -6.81
N GLY A 497 -0.50 -9.53 -6.59
CA GLY A 497 0.42 -10.68 -6.71
C GLY A 497 0.67 -11.18 -8.13
N SER A 498 -0.08 -10.68 -9.12
CA SER A 498 -0.03 -11.13 -10.53
C SER A 498 0.84 -10.19 -11.38
N SER A 499 2.13 -10.05 -11.05
CA SER A 499 3.05 -9.16 -11.78
C SER A 499 3.28 -9.55 -13.25
N SER A 500 2.94 -10.77 -13.63
CA SER A 500 3.13 -11.33 -14.96
C SER A 500 1.90 -11.19 -15.88
N TYR A 501 0.76 -10.72 -15.35
CA TYR A 501 -0.46 -10.46 -16.13
C TYR A 501 -0.81 -8.97 -16.13
N ILE A 502 -1.11 -8.42 -17.30
CA ILE A 502 -1.56 -7.04 -17.46
C ILE A 502 -3.08 -7.05 -17.59
N GLU A 503 -3.74 -6.74 -16.48
CA GLU A 503 -5.21 -6.61 -16.48
C GLU A 503 -5.63 -5.38 -17.25
N ARG A 504 -6.72 -5.51 -18.00
CA ARG A 504 -7.29 -4.42 -18.79
C ARG A 504 -8.78 -4.25 -18.54
N VAL A 505 -9.29 -3.08 -18.89
CA VAL A 505 -10.73 -2.78 -19.01
C VAL A 505 -10.98 -2.15 -20.37
N ASP A 506 -11.94 -2.69 -21.09
CA ASP A 506 -12.29 -2.23 -22.43
C ASP A 506 -13.39 -1.17 -22.34
N VAL A 507 -13.13 -0.01 -22.91
CA VAL A 507 -14.00 1.17 -22.86
C VAL A 507 -14.60 1.38 -24.26
N ILE A 508 -15.90 1.21 -24.37
CA ILE A 508 -16.70 1.37 -25.58
C ILE A 508 -17.64 2.57 -25.37
N GLY A 509 -17.82 3.41 -26.37
CA GLY A 509 -18.73 4.53 -26.20
C GLY A 509 -19.02 5.28 -27.46
N ASN A 510 -20.07 6.12 -27.41
CA ASN A 510 -20.40 7.02 -28.50
C ASN A 510 -19.35 8.15 -28.62
N SER A 511 -19.44 8.92 -29.72
CA SER A 511 -18.43 9.99 -29.97
C SER A 511 -18.34 11.04 -28.88
N ALA A 512 -19.41 11.29 -28.15
CA ALA A 512 -19.43 12.23 -27.06
C ALA A 512 -18.69 11.69 -25.81
N PHE A 513 -18.86 10.42 -25.52
CA PHE A 513 -18.14 9.75 -24.44
C PHE A 513 -16.65 9.56 -24.77
N LEU A 514 -16.32 9.26 -26.03
CA LEU A 514 -14.91 9.14 -26.43
C LEU A 514 -14.15 10.47 -26.32
N LYS A 515 -14.79 11.62 -26.58
CA LYS A 515 -14.20 12.94 -26.28
C LYS A 515 -13.90 13.14 -24.80
N PHE A 516 -14.72 12.59 -23.93
CA PHE A 516 -14.46 12.63 -22.50
C PHE A 516 -13.25 11.72 -22.11
N VAL A 517 -13.10 10.57 -22.76
CA VAL A 517 -11.91 9.72 -22.59
C VAL A 517 -10.65 10.44 -23.09
N GLU A 518 -10.74 11.18 -24.21
CA GLU A 518 -9.65 12.01 -24.71
C GLU A 518 -9.27 13.16 -23.74
N GLN A 519 -10.25 13.66 -22.97
CA GLN A 519 -9.95 14.63 -21.92
C GLN A 519 -9.15 13.99 -20.78
N LEU A 520 -9.47 12.75 -20.37
CA LEU A 520 -8.67 11.98 -19.42
C LEU A 520 -7.23 11.77 -19.92
N GLU A 521 -7.08 11.45 -21.22
CA GLU A 521 -5.75 11.32 -21.84
C GLU A 521 -4.92 12.62 -21.71
N LYS A 522 -5.56 13.77 -21.86
CA LYS A 522 -4.92 15.09 -21.72
C LYS A 522 -4.60 15.46 -20.27
N ASP A 523 -5.56 15.24 -19.37
CA ASP A 523 -5.46 15.64 -17.97
C ASP A 523 -4.41 14.81 -17.21
N GLU A 524 -4.27 13.53 -17.55
CA GLU A 524 -3.31 12.61 -16.95
C GLU A 524 -2.04 12.43 -17.80
N ASP A 525 -1.93 13.12 -18.96
CA ASP A 525 -0.80 13.01 -19.91
C ASP A 525 -0.52 11.56 -20.29
N ILE A 526 -1.57 10.83 -20.66
CA ILE A 526 -1.51 9.42 -21.09
C ILE A 526 -2.02 9.31 -22.54
N THR A 527 -1.63 8.24 -23.20
CA THR A 527 -2.25 7.79 -24.45
C THR A 527 -2.78 6.40 -24.18
N LEU A 528 -4.09 6.21 -24.33
CA LEU A 528 -4.70 4.90 -24.16
C LEU A 528 -4.48 4.07 -25.43
N ASP A 529 -4.20 2.78 -25.24
CA ASP A 529 -4.19 1.87 -26.37
C ASP A 529 -5.60 1.68 -26.91
N THR A 530 -5.67 1.40 -28.21
CA THR A 530 -6.92 1.13 -28.91
C THR A 530 -7.03 -0.35 -29.23
N PHE A 531 -8.27 -0.85 -29.32
CA PHE A 531 -8.57 -2.18 -29.84
C PHE A 531 -9.69 -2.08 -30.87
N ASP A 532 -9.66 -2.97 -31.87
CA ASP A 532 -10.80 -3.18 -32.77
C ASP A 532 -11.81 -4.10 -32.08
N LEU A 533 -13.10 -3.84 -32.25
CA LEU A 533 -14.16 -4.71 -31.71
C LEU A 533 -14.13 -6.13 -32.29
N ASN A 534 -13.51 -6.30 -33.45
CA ASN A 534 -13.32 -7.61 -34.07
C ASN A 534 -12.12 -8.39 -33.54
N ASP A 535 -11.21 -7.72 -32.80
CA ASP A 535 -10.09 -8.37 -32.17
C ASP A 535 -10.58 -9.16 -30.94
N PRO A 536 -10.42 -10.49 -30.89
CA PRO A 536 -10.90 -11.29 -29.77
C PRO A 536 -10.18 -10.98 -28.47
N VAL A 537 -10.87 -11.14 -27.34
CA VAL A 537 -10.23 -11.16 -26.03
C VAL A 537 -9.47 -12.48 -25.89
N VAL A 538 -8.16 -12.40 -25.73
CA VAL A 538 -7.31 -13.56 -25.48
C VAL A 538 -6.60 -13.39 -24.14
N ILE A 539 -6.83 -14.33 -23.21
CA ILE A 539 -6.14 -14.41 -21.94
C ILE A 539 -5.37 -15.74 -21.93
N THR A 540 -4.07 -15.68 -22.08
CA THR A 540 -3.23 -16.89 -21.94
C THR A 540 -3.35 -17.41 -20.51
N THR A 541 -3.96 -18.58 -20.35
CA THR A 541 -4.13 -19.24 -19.05
C THR A 541 -3.13 -20.37 -18.92
N ILE A 542 -2.36 -20.33 -17.84
CA ILE A 542 -1.44 -21.40 -17.46
C ILE A 542 -2.19 -22.30 -16.47
N THR A 543 -2.21 -23.58 -16.76
CA THR A 543 -2.89 -24.60 -15.96
C THR A 543 -2.14 -25.92 -16.01
N PRO A 544 -2.19 -26.75 -14.99
CA PRO A 544 -1.79 -28.15 -15.10
C PRO A 544 -2.56 -28.86 -16.23
N ASP A 545 -1.87 -29.67 -16.99
CA ASP A 545 -2.42 -30.40 -18.14
C ASP A 545 -2.64 -31.87 -17.73
N PRO A 546 -3.88 -32.37 -17.74
CA PRO A 546 -4.18 -33.76 -17.39
C PRO A 546 -3.40 -34.80 -18.20
N GLU A 547 -2.99 -34.46 -19.44
CA GLU A 547 -2.24 -35.37 -20.30
C GLU A 547 -0.74 -35.40 -19.95
N LYS A 548 -0.24 -34.42 -19.18
CA LYS A 548 1.16 -34.26 -18.78
C LYS A 548 1.46 -34.61 -17.32
N MET A 549 0.52 -35.27 -16.61
CA MET A 549 0.68 -35.63 -15.20
C MET A 549 1.88 -36.53 -14.90
N ALA A 550 2.43 -37.23 -15.89
CA ALA A 550 3.68 -37.98 -15.75
C ALA A 550 4.91 -37.09 -15.46
N HIS A 551 4.80 -35.78 -15.73
CA HIS A 551 5.84 -34.79 -15.46
C HIS A 551 5.54 -33.91 -14.24
N ASP A 552 4.59 -34.32 -13.38
CA ASP A 552 4.29 -33.60 -12.15
C ASP A 552 5.41 -33.79 -11.12
N ILE A 553 5.91 -32.67 -10.60
CA ILE A 553 6.98 -32.67 -9.59
C ILE A 553 6.35 -32.31 -8.25
N THR A 554 6.64 -33.15 -7.25
CA THR A 554 6.15 -32.94 -5.88
C THR A 554 7.23 -32.27 -5.04
N VAL A 555 6.90 -31.11 -4.46
CA VAL A 555 7.83 -30.32 -3.63
C VAL A 555 7.48 -30.52 -2.15
N PRO A 556 8.41 -30.97 -1.29
CA PRO A 556 8.14 -31.14 0.15
C PRO A 556 7.88 -29.81 0.83
N VAL A 557 7.00 -29.81 1.83
CA VAL A 557 6.69 -28.64 2.64
C VAL A 557 7.39 -28.77 3.98
N LEU A 558 8.46 -27.99 4.16
CA LEU A 558 9.23 -27.96 5.40
C LEU A 558 8.69 -26.86 6.32
N SER A 559 8.80 -27.09 7.63
CA SER A 559 8.53 -26.05 8.63
C SER A 559 9.52 -24.88 8.45
N PRO A 560 9.14 -23.65 8.89
CA PRO A 560 10.10 -22.55 8.98
C PRO A 560 11.34 -22.95 9.77
N ILE A 561 12.52 -22.62 9.22
CA ILE A 561 13.80 -22.86 9.88
C ILE A 561 14.31 -21.64 10.64
N LEU A 562 13.77 -20.47 10.36
CA LEU A 562 14.15 -19.22 11.00
C LEU A 562 13.02 -18.70 11.88
N SER A 563 13.32 -18.46 13.14
CA SER A 563 12.43 -17.82 14.09
C SER A 563 13.11 -16.59 14.67
N ARG A 564 12.37 -15.48 14.77
CA ARG A 564 12.87 -14.31 15.48
C ARG A 564 12.49 -14.41 16.95
N LYS A 565 13.49 -14.40 17.80
CA LYS A 565 13.28 -14.38 19.26
C LYS A 565 12.55 -13.11 19.67
N LYS A 566 11.61 -13.26 20.57
CA LYS A 566 10.84 -12.16 21.16
C LYS A 566 11.57 -11.50 22.32
N THR A 567 12.43 -12.25 22.98
CA THR A 567 13.27 -11.80 24.10
C THR A 567 14.67 -12.43 23.96
N LEU A 568 15.67 -11.77 24.55
CA LEU A 568 17.05 -12.22 24.64
C LEU A 568 17.56 -12.16 26.10
N ASP A 569 16.66 -12.33 27.07
CA ASP A 569 16.96 -12.14 28.48
C ASP A 569 18.10 -13.07 28.96
N GLU A 570 18.05 -14.34 28.59
CA GLU A 570 19.06 -15.33 28.95
C GLU A 570 20.37 -15.08 28.20
N GLU A 571 20.30 -14.81 26.89
CA GLU A 571 21.46 -14.56 26.05
C GLU A 571 22.21 -13.29 26.47
N ILE A 572 21.49 -12.19 26.72
CA ILE A 572 22.11 -10.93 27.20
C ILE A 572 22.73 -11.15 28.57
N THR A 573 22.04 -11.82 29.51
CA THR A 573 22.56 -12.14 30.81
C THR A 573 23.81 -13.03 30.73
N GLY A 574 23.84 -13.95 29.75
CA GLY A 574 24.96 -14.84 29.48
C GLY A 574 26.16 -14.21 28.77
N ILE A 575 26.08 -12.96 28.28
CA ILE A 575 27.19 -12.30 27.60
C ILE A 575 28.39 -12.15 28.56
N ASP A 576 29.51 -12.74 28.19
CA ASP A 576 30.80 -12.51 28.83
C ASP A 576 31.45 -11.27 28.23
N VAL A 577 31.33 -10.13 28.91
CA VAL A 577 31.83 -8.83 28.42
C VAL A 577 33.35 -8.80 28.21
N SER A 578 34.11 -9.71 28.84
CA SER A 578 35.55 -9.80 28.65
C SER A 578 35.96 -10.28 27.27
N LYS A 579 35.08 -11.03 26.60
CA LYS A 579 35.28 -11.58 25.25
C LYS A 579 34.84 -10.63 24.14
N LEU A 580 34.16 -9.53 24.48
CA LEU A 580 33.72 -8.56 23.50
C LEU A 580 34.90 -7.87 22.82
N THR A 581 34.94 -7.90 21.48
CA THR A 581 36.00 -7.23 20.71
C THR A 581 35.63 -5.75 20.53
N CYS A 582 36.40 -4.88 21.17
CA CYS A 582 36.20 -3.43 21.05
C CYS A 582 37.57 -2.73 21.11
N PRO A 583 37.82 -1.70 20.28
CA PRO A 583 38.95 -0.81 20.44
C PRO A 583 38.86 -0.11 21.80
N LYS A 584 40.02 0.09 22.44
CA LYS A 584 40.05 0.77 23.74
C LYS A 584 39.60 2.23 23.64
N LEU A 585 38.71 2.64 24.53
CA LEU A 585 38.28 4.01 24.64
C LEU A 585 39.43 4.89 25.19
N PRO A 586 39.66 6.06 24.59
CA PRO A 586 40.68 6.97 25.13
C PRO A 586 40.16 7.61 26.43
N LYS A 587 41.03 7.63 27.47
CA LYS A 587 40.81 8.48 28.61
C LYS A 587 41.23 9.90 28.20
N LYS A 588 40.29 10.81 28.01
CA LYS A 588 40.62 12.22 27.71
C LYS A 588 40.94 12.95 29.00
N GLU A 589 42.16 13.44 29.11
CA GLU A 589 42.50 14.51 30.05
C GLU A 589 41.76 15.78 29.58
N GLY A 590 40.97 16.35 30.49
CA GLY A 590 39.99 17.32 30.20
C GLY A 590 40.47 18.61 29.55
N ASP A 591 39.88 18.98 28.43
CA ASP A 591 39.76 20.37 28.02
C ASP A 591 38.30 20.81 28.21
N SER A 592 38.12 21.78 29.13
CA SER A 592 36.78 22.34 29.43
C SER A 592 36.17 23.14 28.27
N ALA A 593 36.84 23.19 27.12
CA ALA A 593 36.36 23.85 25.89
C ALA A 593 35.48 22.97 25.01
N ALA A 594 35.32 21.67 25.30
CA ALA A 594 34.59 20.73 24.44
C ALA A 594 33.06 20.74 24.61
N ASN A 595 32.53 21.54 25.53
CA ASN A 595 31.11 21.61 25.85
C ASN A 595 30.35 22.77 25.17
N GLN A 596 31.06 23.58 24.40
CA GLN A 596 30.47 24.63 23.61
C GLN A 596 30.32 24.13 22.16
N PHE A 597 29.11 23.94 21.73
CA PHE A 597 28.77 23.66 20.33
C PHE A 597 28.47 24.98 19.63
N HIS A 598 29.35 25.36 18.72
CA HIS A 598 29.13 26.53 17.87
C HIS A 598 28.29 26.10 16.68
N PHE A 599 27.05 26.59 16.63
CA PHE A 599 26.16 26.35 15.53
C PHE A 599 26.14 27.57 14.62
N GLU A 600 26.54 27.34 13.37
CA GLU A 600 26.39 28.32 12.29
C GLU A 600 25.36 27.79 11.28
N GLY A 601 24.26 28.48 11.11
CA GLY A 601 23.28 28.21 10.07
C GLY A 601 23.52 29.16 8.89
N TYR A 602 23.70 28.59 7.71
CA TYR A 602 23.87 29.34 6.46
C TYR A 602 22.66 29.16 5.57
N ASP A 603 22.26 30.22 4.88
CA ASP A 603 21.37 30.11 3.75
C ASP A 603 22.07 29.32 2.64
N ILE A 604 21.44 28.22 2.18
CA ILE A 604 22.04 27.27 1.23
C ILE A 604 22.22 27.91 -0.18
N ILE A 605 21.45 28.96 -0.46
CA ILE A 605 21.45 29.61 -1.78
C ILE A 605 22.40 30.81 -1.81
N SER A 606 22.31 31.66 -0.77
CA SER A 606 23.11 32.91 -0.70
C SER A 606 24.44 32.76 0.01
N LEU A 607 24.65 31.64 0.70
CA LEU A 607 25.78 31.38 1.61
C LEU A 607 25.93 32.43 2.73
N GLN A 608 24.89 33.20 2.98
CA GLN A 608 24.89 34.17 4.06
C GLN A 608 24.62 33.49 5.38
N LYS A 609 25.37 33.87 6.40
CA LYS A 609 25.23 33.38 7.77
C LYS A 609 23.92 33.91 8.36
N LEU A 610 22.98 33.04 8.61
CA LEU A 610 21.64 33.37 9.13
C LEU A 610 21.56 33.32 10.65
N VAL A 611 22.28 32.40 11.26
CA VAL A 611 22.24 32.17 12.72
C VAL A 611 23.64 31.79 13.21
N GLU A 612 24.05 32.40 14.29
CA GLU A 612 25.23 32.02 15.04
C GLU A 612 24.82 31.91 16.53
N ARG A 613 24.89 30.73 17.09
CA ARG A 613 24.57 30.49 18.49
C ARG A 613 25.54 29.49 19.10
N ASP A 614 26.04 29.84 20.27
CA ASP A 614 26.76 28.91 21.12
C ASP A 614 25.77 28.18 22.02
N TYR A 615 25.75 26.85 21.94
CA TYR A 615 24.98 26.02 22.86
C TYR A 615 25.92 25.35 23.83
N THR A 616 25.65 25.48 25.12
CA THR A 616 26.29 24.66 26.14
C THR A 616 25.46 23.39 26.31
N ILE A 617 25.99 22.24 25.90
CA ILE A 617 25.39 20.95 26.18
C ILE A 617 25.61 20.62 27.66
N PRO A 618 24.54 20.35 28.45
CA PRO A 618 24.70 19.91 29.80
C PRO A 618 25.54 18.63 29.85
N GLU A 619 26.61 18.62 30.63
CA GLU A 619 27.37 17.39 30.87
C GLU A 619 26.47 16.38 31.61
N PRO A 620 26.49 15.08 31.24
CA PRO A 620 25.85 14.08 32.05
C PRO A 620 26.38 14.15 33.48
N GLN A 621 25.47 14.15 34.43
CA GLN A 621 25.84 14.26 35.86
C GLN A 621 26.31 12.91 36.40
N THR A 622 25.81 11.82 35.82
CA THR A 622 26.08 10.45 36.26
C THR A 622 26.39 9.53 35.11
N ALA A 623 27.10 8.44 35.37
CA ALA A 623 27.35 7.39 34.38
C ALA A 623 26.06 6.66 34.02
N GLU A 624 25.09 6.56 34.93
CA GLU A 624 23.80 5.89 34.73
C GLU A 624 23.00 6.52 33.61
N GLU A 625 23.05 7.85 33.45
CA GLU A 625 22.38 8.55 32.32
C GLU A 625 22.95 8.09 30.98
N VAL A 626 24.28 7.99 30.87
CA VAL A 626 24.95 7.53 29.63
C VAL A 626 24.69 6.05 29.38
N ILE A 627 24.78 5.21 30.41
CA ILE A 627 24.53 3.77 30.35
C ILE A 627 23.09 3.49 29.89
N SER A 628 22.12 4.17 30.48
CA SER A 628 20.72 4.06 30.15
C SER A 628 20.45 4.47 28.68
N TYR A 629 21.08 5.55 28.24
CA TYR A 629 21.01 5.98 26.85
C TYR A 629 21.58 4.93 25.89
N TYR A 630 22.73 4.33 26.23
CA TYR A 630 23.36 3.28 25.42
C TYR A 630 22.51 2.01 25.38
N ALA A 631 22.01 1.55 26.51
CA ALA A 631 21.15 0.38 26.60
C ALA A 631 19.87 0.56 25.79
N LYS A 632 19.23 1.76 25.87
CA LYS A 632 18.07 2.10 25.06
C LYS A 632 18.42 2.08 23.56
N ARG A 633 19.54 2.64 23.18
CA ARG A 633 19.99 2.68 21.78
C ARG A 633 20.29 1.30 21.23
N ILE A 634 20.98 0.44 21.99
CA ILE A 634 21.26 -0.95 21.62
C ILE A 634 19.95 -1.72 21.43
N ALA A 635 19.02 -1.62 22.40
CA ALA A 635 17.72 -2.27 22.35
C ALA A 635 16.91 -1.87 21.09
N GLN A 636 16.97 -0.60 20.71
CA GLN A 636 16.36 -0.08 19.50
C GLN A 636 17.04 -0.60 18.22
N ASP A 637 18.36 -0.61 18.17
CA ASP A 637 19.13 -1.05 17.00
C ASP A 637 19.01 -2.55 16.74
N VAL A 638 18.79 -3.37 17.78
CA VAL A 638 18.44 -4.82 17.63
C VAL A 638 16.95 -5.06 17.52
N LYS A 639 16.13 -4.00 17.55
CA LYS A 639 14.65 -4.05 17.44
C LYS A 639 13.97 -4.87 18.56
N LEU A 640 14.50 -4.83 19.74
CA LEU A 640 13.99 -5.47 20.95
C LEU A 640 13.95 -4.48 22.12
N PRO A 641 13.07 -3.47 22.08
CA PRO A 641 13.01 -2.42 23.12
C PRO A 641 12.73 -2.95 24.53
N SER A 642 12.07 -4.12 24.65
CA SER A 642 11.84 -4.81 25.93
C SER A 642 13.14 -5.21 26.66
N GLN A 643 14.26 -5.32 25.93
CA GLN A 643 15.54 -5.76 26.47
C GLN A 643 16.33 -4.65 27.18
N PHE A 644 15.79 -3.45 27.26
CA PHE A 644 16.42 -2.31 27.93
C PHE A 644 16.91 -2.63 29.36
N ALA A 645 16.03 -3.22 30.18
CA ALA A 645 16.32 -3.49 31.57
C ALA A 645 17.47 -4.51 31.77
N VAL A 646 17.55 -5.49 30.89
CA VAL A 646 18.59 -6.55 30.93
C VAL A 646 19.92 -6.05 30.35
N LEU A 647 19.86 -5.10 29.39
CA LEU A 647 21.06 -4.49 28.81
C LEU A 647 21.80 -3.53 29.74
N VAL A 648 21.08 -2.78 30.59
CA VAL A 648 21.67 -1.78 31.47
C VAL A 648 22.84 -2.36 32.29
N PRO A 649 22.69 -3.46 33.05
CA PRO A 649 23.79 -3.99 33.83
C PRO A 649 24.97 -4.51 32.99
N LYS A 650 24.69 -5.04 31.77
CA LYS A 650 25.74 -5.52 30.86
C LYS A 650 26.52 -4.39 30.22
N VAL A 651 25.88 -3.31 29.84
CA VAL A 651 26.52 -2.10 29.34
C VAL A 651 27.39 -1.45 30.48
N GLN A 652 26.88 -1.45 31.71
CA GLN A 652 27.60 -0.98 32.86
C GLN A 652 28.88 -1.82 33.12
N GLU A 653 28.75 -3.15 33.12
CA GLU A 653 29.86 -4.09 33.27
C GLU A 653 30.90 -3.87 32.17
N PHE A 654 30.47 -3.75 30.91
CA PHE A 654 31.36 -3.50 29.77
C PHE A 654 32.13 -2.19 29.88
N LEU A 655 31.48 -1.08 30.24
CA LEU A 655 32.11 0.23 30.35
C LEU A 655 33.08 0.26 31.54
N ARG A 656 32.75 -0.44 32.63
CA ARG A 656 33.59 -0.50 33.82
C ARG A 656 34.85 -1.37 33.61
N ASP A 657 34.70 -2.56 33.04
CA ASP A 657 35.72 -3.60 33.08
C ASP A 657 36.44 -3.85 31.73
N ARG A 658 35.84 -3.42 30.59
CA ARG A 658 36.36 -3.78 29.28
C ARG A 658 36.70 -2.60 28.37
N ALA A 659 35.84 -1.60 28.30
CA ALA A 659 35.88 -0.53 27.30
C ALA A 659 37.19 0.26 27.29
N PHE A 660 37.84 0.46 28.44
CA PHE A 660 39.12 1.16 28.56
C PHE A 660 40.33 0.22 28.53
N GLY A 661 40.11 -1.11 28.49
CA GLY A 661 41.18 -2.10 28.61
C GLY A 661 41.72 -2.31 30.02
N GLU A 662 41.11 -1.70 31.04
CA GLU A 662 41.31 -1.83 32.47
C GLU A 662 40.01 -1.51 33.19
N THR A 663 39.91 -1.93 34.47
CA THR A 663 38.76 -1.58 35.30
C THR A 663 38.83 -0.11 35.71
N VAL A 664 37.73 0.62 35.55
CA VAL A 664 37.63 2.04 35.84
C VAL A 664 36.50 2.31 36.84
N ASP A 665 36.60 3.41 37.56
CA ASP A 665 35.53 3.89 38.42
C ASP A 665 34.56 4.75 37.64
N LEU A 666 33.33 4.28 37.49
CA LEU A 666 32.25 4.99 36.75
C LEU A 666 31.74 6.23 37.48
N ALA A 667 32.12 6.44 38.78
CA ALA A 667 31.84 7.67 39.53
C ALA A 667 32.86 8.79 39.25
N ASP A 668 33.98 8.46 38.60
CA ASP A 668 34.99 9.46 38.23
C ASP A 668 34.48 10.37 37.12
N LYS A 669 34.53 11.69 37.35
CA LYS A 669 34.08 12.69 36.37
C LYS A 669 34.84 12.62 35.06
N LEU A 670 36.10 12.24 35.03
CA LEU A 670 36.88 12.08 33.81
C LEU A 670 36.36 10.87 32.98
N ILE A 671 35.98 9.79 33.67
CA ILE A 671 35.39 8.61 33.03
C ILE A 671 33.99 8.92 32.53
N ILE A 672 33.16 9.65 33.31
CA ILE A 672 31.82 10.07 32.84
C ILE A 672 31.92 10.88 31.53
N ARG A 673 32.86 11.82 31.47
CA ARG A 673 33.12 12.59 30.24
C ARG A 673 33.62 11.71 29.10
N ALA A 674 34.51 10.77 29.34
CA ALA A 674 35.05 9.87 28.32
C ALA A 674 33.97 8.96 27.71
N ILE A 675 33.08 8.40 28.56
CA ILE A 675 31.96 7.57 28.08
C ILE A 675 30.85 8.38 27.39
N ALA A 676 30.72 9.68 27.65
CA ALA A 676 29.74 10.55 27.04
C ALA A 676 30.09 11.00 25.58
N THR A 677 31.28 10.65 25.10
CA THR A 677 31.72 11.03 23.75
C THR A 677 31.02 10.26 22.64
N SER A 678 30.91 10.87 21.45
CA SER A 678 30.33 10.19 20.25
C SER A 678 31.11 8.95 19.84
N VAL A 679 32.42 8.90 20.09
CA VAL A 679 33.26 7.72 19.85
C VAL A 679 32.89 6.58 20.81
N ALA A 680 32.74 6.88 22.12
CA ALA A 680 32.32 5.88 23.09
C ALA A 680 30.91 5.33 22.78
N GLN A 681 29.99 6.20 22.41
CA GLN A 681 28.66 5.83 21.97
C GLN A 681 28.73 4.86 20.78
N TYR A 682 29.45 5.26 19.73
CA TYR A 682 29.56 4.45 18.50
C TYR A 682 30.15 3.07 18.79
N LEU A 683 31.26 3.01 19.51
CA LEU A 683 31.95 1.77 19.82
C LEU A 683 31.10 0.85 20.69
N THR A 684 30.49 1.38 21.77
CA THR A 684 29.65 0.60 22.69
C THR A 684 28.44 0.04 21.97
N VAL A 685 27.67 0.89 21.26
CA VAL A 685 26.48 0.46 20.53
C VAL A 685 26.84 -0.55 19.46
N LYS A 686 27.90 -0.30 18.67
CA LYS A 686 28.35 -1.22 17.63
C LYS A 686 28.75 -2.58 18.19
N THR A 687 29.49 -2.60 19.31
CA THR A 687 29.97 -3.84 19.94
C THR A 687 28.81 -4.72 20.38
N PHE A 688 27.85 -4.18 21.12
CA PHE A 688 26.69 -4.94 21.55
C PHE A 688 25.77 -5.32 20.39
N THR A 689 25.49 -4.37 19.48
CA THR A 689 24.60 -4.64 18.34
C THR A 689 25.14 -5.73 17.43
N SER A 690 26.46 -5.81 17.21
CA SER A 690 27.06 -6.86 16.38
C SER A 690 26.88 -8.26 16.97
N VAL A 691 27.00 -8.39 18.29
CA VAL A 691 26.80 -9.68 18.98
C VAL A 691 25.31 -10.04 19.05
N LEU A 692 24.48 -9.08 19.46
CA LEU A 692 23.05 -9.34 19.65
C LEU A 692 22.31 -9.64 18.35
N ARG A 693 22.71 -9.05 17.22
CA ARG A 693 22.09 -9.32 15.92
C ARG A 693 22.19 -10.79 15.52
N SER A 694 23.29 -11.45 15.81
CA SER A 694 23.43 -12.89 15.57
C SER A 694 22.56 -13.76 16.47
N LEU A 695 22.12 -13.23 17.62
CA LEU A 695 21.31 -13.95 18.61
C LEU A 695 19.79 -13.72 18.42
N VAL A 696 19.39 -12.70 17.66
CA VAL A 696 17.98 -12.35 17.44
C VAL A 696 17.26 -13.38 16.57
N VAL A 697 17.97 -14.03 15.68
CA VAL A 697 17.42 -15.06 14.80
C VAL A 697 17.86 -16.43 15.33
N GLU A 698 16.90 -17.27 15.59
CA GLU A 698 17.11 -18.65 16.02
C GLU A 698 16.86 -19.58 14.84
N GLU A 699 17.81 -20.49 14.59
CA GLU A 699 17.63 -21.58 13.65
C GLU A 699 16.90 -22.71 14.36
N LEU A 700 15.72 -23.05 13.85
CA LEU A 700 14.92 -24.19 14.33
C LEU A 700 15.31 -25.44 13.54
N SER A 701 15.27 -26.58 14.18
CA SER A 701 15.40 -27.87 13.47
C SER A 701 14.20 -28.02 12.53
N PRO A 702 14.42 -28.23 11.22
CA PRO A 702 13.34 -28.35 10.27
C PRO A 702 12.55 -29.63 10.52
N THR A 703 11.26 -29.58 10.29
CA THR A 703 10.36 -30.74 10.32
C THR A 703 9.59 -30.80 9.00
N LEU A 704 9.23 -32.00 8.59
CA LEU A 704 8.39 -32.19 7.41
C LEU A 704 6.92 -31.90 7.80
N GLU A 705 6.37 -30.79 7.36
CA GLU A 705 4.96 -30.44 7.59
C GLU A 705 4.04 -31.26 6.67
N HIS A 706 4.46 -31.46 5.41
CA HIS A 706 3.74 -32.27 4.44
C HIS A 706 4.72 -32.97 3.51
N PRO A 707 4.54 -34.27 3.22
CA PRO A 707 5.48 -35.06 2.42
C PRO A 707 5.69 -34.55 1.00
N GLY A 708 4.70 -33.85 0.46
CA GLY A 708 4.85 -33.19 -0.83
C GLY A 708 3.57 -32.51 -1.29
N ARG A 709 3.72 -31.39 -1.97
CA ARG A 709 2.68 -30.70 -2.69
C ARG A 709 3.02 -30.78 -4.18
N PRO A 710 2.19 -31.46 -5.01
CA PRO A 710 2.44 -31.58 -6.44
C PRO A 710 2.23 -30.23 -7.12
N LEU A 711 2.97 -29.96 -8.20
CA LEU A 711 2.80 -28.73 -8.99
C LEU A 711 1.42 -28.64 -9.63
N SER A 712 0.76 -29.79 -9.85
CA SER A 712 -0.62 -29.87 -10.33
C SER A 712 -1.66 -29.28 -9.37
N ASP A 713 -1.33 -29.01 -8.11
CA ASP A 713 -2.15 -28.24 -7.17
C ASP A 713 -2.17 -26.74 -7.47
N THR A 714 -1.43 -26.30 -8.48
CA THR A 714 -1.42 -24.88 -8.88
C THR A 714 -2.76 -24.48 -9.49
N GLU A 715 -3.45 -23.53 -8.86
CA GLU A 715 -4.64 -22.96 -9.46
C GLU A 715 -4.33 -22.29 -10.81
N PRO A 716 -5.22 -22.41 -11.83
CA PRO A 716 -5.04 -21.70 -13.08
C PRO A 716 -4.79 -20.21 -12.89
N PHE A 717 -3.86 -19.64 -13.66
CA PHE A 717 -3.52 -18.23 -13.56
C PHE A 717 -3.27 -17.60 -14.94
N PRO A 718 -3.58 -16.29 -15.10
CA PRO A 718 -3.37 -15.60 -16.35
C PRO A 718 -1.92 -15.14 -16.53
N PHE A 719 -1.46 -15.07 -17.78
CA PHE A 719 -0.12 -14.66 -18.15
C PHE A 719 -0.12 -13.79 -19.41
N SER A 720 0.71 -12.73 -19.47
CA SER A 720 0.71 -11.78 -20.62
C SER A 720 2.03 -11.71 -21.39
N ARG A 721 3.04 -12.46 -20.95
CA ARG A 721 4.33 -12.53 -21.66
C ARG A 721 4.37 -13.71 -22.63
N PRO A 722 5.33 -13.75 -23.57
CA PRO A 722 5.47 -14.89 -24.46
C PRO A 722 5.67 -16.20 -23.73
N THR A 723 4.91 -17.22 -24.12
CA THR A 723 4.97 -18.59 -23.60
C THR A 723 5.41 -19.55 -24.70
N PHE A 724 5.76 -20.77 -24.34
CA PHE A 724 5.97 -21.84 -25.31
C PHE A 724 5.49 -23.20 -24.78
N GLU A 725 5.21 -24.12 -25.69
CA GLU A 725 4.82 -25.48 -25.35
C GLU A 725 6.06 -26.33 -25.02
N ALA A 726 5.99 -27.10 -23.95
CA ALA A 726 7.01 -28.07 -23.57
C ALA A 726 6.35 -29.41 -23.20
N SER A 727 7.02 -30.51 -23.55
CA SER A 727 6.51 -31.85 -23.27
C SER A 727 6.95 -32.41 -21.91
N LYS A 728 8.01 -31.86 -21.30
CA LYS A 728 8.57 -32.34 -20.02
C LYS A 728 8.08 -31.55 -18.79
N THR A 729 6.99 -30.84 -18.91
CA THR A 729 6.38 -30.07 -17.79
C THR A 729 4.94 -30.48 -17.60
N VAL A 730 4.46 -30.40 -16.35
CA VAL A 730 3.04 -30.67 -16.01
C VAL A 730 2.11 -29.58 -16.53
N PHE A 731 2.63 -28.36 -16.80
CA PHE A 731 1.81 -27.26 -17.28
C PHE A 731 1.54 -27.34 -18.79
N ASN A 732 0.40 -26.81 -19.21
CA ASN A 732 0.06 -26.67 -20.63
C ASN A 732 1.12 -25.85 -21.40
N LEU A 733 1.61 -24.75 -20.78
CA LEU A 733 2.60 -23.84 -21.32
C LEU A 733 3.67 -23.50 -20.26
N VAL A 734 4.89 -23.25 -20.68
CA VAL A 734 5.95 -22.64 -19.86
C VAL A 734 5.79 -21.14 -19.89
N ALA A 735 5.82 -20.50 -18.72
CA ALA A 735 5.56 -19.09 -18.48
C ALA A 735 6.81 -18.35 -17.92
N PRO A 736 7.84 -18.08 -18.75
CA PRO A 736 9.07 -17.41 -18.31
C PRO A 736 8.87 -15.92 -18.07
N ASP A 737 9.51 -15.37 -17.04
CA ASP A 737 9.43 -13.95 -16.69
C ASP A 737 10.35 -13.05 -17.54
N ASN A 738 11.36 -13.62 -18.19
CA ASN A 738 12.31 -12.90 -19.04
C ASN A 738 12.88 -13.81 -20.14
N ASP A 739 13.68 -13.25 -21.06
CA ASP A 739 14.24 -13.97 -22.20
C ASP A 739 15.26 -15.02 -21.77
N PHE A 740 16.05 -14.78 -20.73
CA PHE A 740 17.01 -15.77 -20.23
C PHE A 740 16.30 -16.98 -19.62
N GLU A 741 15.26 -16.78 -18.83
CA GLU A 741 14.46 -17.89 -18.32
C GLU A 741 13.81 -18.70 -19.45
N ARG A 742 13.41 -18.04 -20.54
CA ARG A 742 12.86 -18.73 -21.71
C ARG A 742 13.94 -19.58 -22.40
N GLU A 743 15.13 -19.04 -22.62
CA GLU A 743 16.27 -19.76 -23.18
C GLU A 743 16.65 -20.96 -22.32
N PHE A 744 16.71 -20.76 -20.99
CA PHE A 744 17.03 -21.81 -20.04
C PHE A 744 15.95 -22.91 -19.99
N ALA A 745 14.68 -22.55 -20.01
CA ALA A 745 13.57 -23.50 -20.05
C ALA A 745 13.59 -24.32 -21.38
N GLN A 746 13.95 -23.70 -22.50
CA GLN A 746 14.11 -24.40 -23.77
C GLN A 746 15.28 -25.39 -23.69
N PHE A 747 16.41 -25.02 -23.08
CA PHE A 747 17.51 -25.94 -22.80
C PHE A 747 17.04 -27.14 -21.96
N LEU A 748 16.31 -26.95 -20.87
CA LEU A 748 15.79 -28.08 -20.06
C LEU A 748 14.85 -28.98 -20.86
N GLN A 749 14.02 -28.42 -21.76
CA GLN A 749 13.17 -29.19 -22.64
C GLN A 749 14.00 -30.08 -23.58
N ASP A 750 15.11 -29.55 -24.10
CA ASP A 750 15.93 -30.23 -25.13
C ASP A 750 16.98 -31.20 -24.53
N ALA A 751 17.42 -30.96 -23.29
CA ALA A 751 18.43 -31.78 -22.60
C ALA A 751 17.94 -33.23 -22.41
N SER A 752 18.69 -34.21 -22.94
CA SER A 752 18.27 -35.61 -22.97
C SER A 752 18.20 -36.29 -21.61
N ASP A 753 18.94 -35.78 -20.63
CA ASP A 753 19.03 -36.27 -19.24
C ASP A 753 18.03 -35.63 -18.26
N VAL A 754 17.25 -34.62 -18.69
CA VAL A 754 16.12 -34.10 -17.91
C VAL A 754 14.90 -34.96 -18.14
N ALA A 755 14.29 -35.45 -17.04
CA ALA A 755 13.06 -36.21 -17.06
C ALA A 755 11.83 -35.29 -17.00
N SER A 756 11.84 -34.30 -16.07
CA SER A 756 10.77 -33.32 -15.88
C SER A 756 11.32 -31.99 -15.42
N PHE A 757 10.65 -30.90 -15.75
CA PHE A 757 10.98 -29.59 -15.20
C PHE A 757 9.74 -28.67 -15.14
N ALA A 758 9.81 -27.62 -14.34
CA ALA A 758 8.81 -26.56 -14.34
C ALA A 758 9.44 -25.20 -13.99
N LYS A 759 9.05 -24.14 -14.71
CA LYS A 759 9.14 -22.77 -14.20
C LYS A 759 8.16 -22.66 -13.05
N LEU A 760 8.66 -22.33 -11.86
CA LEU A 760 7.83 -22.25 -10.67
C LEU A 760 6.86 -21.06 -10.74
N PRO A 761 5.55 -21.31 -10.75
CA PRO A 761 4.59 -20.22 -10.72
C PRO A 761 4.57 -19.59 -9.33
N LYS A 762 4.54 -18.25 -9.26
CA LYS A 762 4.32 -17.53 -7.99
C LYS A 762 3.03 -17.96 -7.29
N ARG A 763 2.02 -18.37 -8.07
CA ARG A 763 0.75 -18.88 -7.56
C ARG A 763 0.89 -20.20 -6.80
N PHE A 764 1.88 -21.01 -7.14
CA PHE A 764 2.23 -22.22 -6.36
C PHE A 764 2.71 -21.85 -4.97
N GLY A 765 3.41 -20.71 -4.80
CA GLY A 765 3.81 -20.18 -3.50
C GLY A 765 4.92 -20.96 -2.81
N PHE A 766 5.81 -21.60 -3.58
CA PHE A 766 7.04 -22.19 -3.03
C PHE A 766 8.03 -21.10 -2.69
N THR A 767 8.48 -21.06 -1.43
CA THR A 767 9.42 -20.04 -0.95
C THR A 767 10.38 -20.62 0.06
N ILE A 768 11.59 -20.09 0.06
CA ILE A 768 12.67 -20.44 0.99
C ILE A 768 12.96 -19.19 1.84
N GLU A 769 13.01 -19.37 3.17
CA GLU A 769 13.30 -18.28 4.10
C GLU A 769 14.80 -18.00 4.17
N TYR A 770 15.16 -16.71 4.24
CA TYR A 770 16.53 -16.29 4.53
C TYR A 770 16.54 -14.97 5.31
N THR A 771 17.70 -14.62 5.87
CA THR A 771 17.92 -13.29 6.45
C THR A 771 18.83 -12.46 5.55
N ASP A 772 18.45 -11.19 5.31
CA ASP A 772 19.31 -10.26 4.59
C ASP A 772 20.48 -9.75 5.48
N SER A 773 21.38 -8.97 4.92
CA SER A 773 22.53 -8.37 5.62
C SER A 773 22.14 -7.48 6.81
N ALA A 774 20.87 -7.06 6.92
CA ALA A 774 20.32 -6.29 8.04
C ALA A 774 19.52 -7.16 9.03
N THR A 775 19.59 -8.50 8.90
CA THR A 775 18.85 -9.48 9.71
C THR A 775 17.32 -9.38 9.60
N ASN A 776 16.82 -8.88 8.48
CA ASN A 776 15.38 -8.95 8.20
C ASN A 776 15.06 -10.33 7.63
N LEU A 777 13.92 -10.89 8.07
CA LEU A 777 13.38 -12.11 7.47
C LEU A 777 12.88 -11.79 6.05
N ARG A 778 13.34 -12.57 5.09
CA ARG A 778 13.01 -12.47 3.67
C ARG A 778 12.57 -13.82 3.16
N TYR A 779 11.83 -13.79 2.04
CA TYR A 779 11.41 -15.00 1.34
C TYR A 779 11.92 -14.97 -0.09
N TYR A 780 12.54 -16.07 -0.49
CA TYR A 780 13.08 -16.26 -1.81
C TYR A 780 12.19 -17.24 -2.59
N GLU A 781 11.83 -16.89 -3.81
CA GLU A 781 11.06 -17.71 -4.74
C GLU A 781 12.02 -18.21 -5.81
N PRO A 782 12.39 -19.50 -5.84
CA PRO A 782 13.25 -20.08 -6.89
C PRO A 782 12.57 -20.02 -8.26
N ASP A 783 13.38 -19.97 -9.32
CA ASP A 783 12.87 -19.85 -10.68
C ASP A 783 12.32 -21.17 -11.24
N PHE A 784 13.06 -22.27 -11.05
CA PHE A 784 12.72 -23.57 -11.61
C PHE A 784 12.87 -24.70 -10.60
N VAL A 785 12.17 -25.80 -10.87
CA VAL A 785 12.48 -27.13 -10.38
C VAL A 785 12.67 -28.05 -11.58
N ALA A 786 13.58 -29.02 -11.45
CA ALA A 786 13.82 -30.05 -12.44
C ALA A 786 14.10 -31.39 -11.79
N VAL A 787 13.87 -32.48 -12.51
CA VAL A 787 14.21 -33.85 -12.12
C VAL A 787 15.01 -34.49 -13.26
N ASP A 788 16.19 -35.03 -12.99
CA ASP A 788 16.95 -35.75 -13.96
C ASP A 788 16.47 -37.22 -14.10
N ARG A 789 17.10 -37.96 -15.00
CA ARG A 789 16.74 -39.39 -15.20
C ARG A 789 17.18 -40.31 -14.07
N ASP A 790 18.09 -39.86 -13.23
CA ASP A 790 18.54 -40.58 -12.04
C ASP A 790 17.65 -40.32 -10.83
N GLY A 791 16.62 -39.44 -10.98
CA GLY A 791 15.65 -39.09 -9.94
C GLY A 791 16.12 -38.02 -8.98
N VAL A 792 17.22 -37.34 -9.25
CA VAL A 792 17.69 -36.19 -8.47
C VAL A 792 16.85 -34.98 -8.79
N HIS A 793 16.36 -34.31 -7.75
CA HIS A 793 15.55 -33.10 -7.84
C HIS A 793 16.44 -31.86 -7.67
N TYR A 794 16.18 -30.84 -8.47
CA TYR A 794 16.96 -29.61 -8.46
C TYR A 794 16.06 -28.40 -8.19
N VAL A 795 16.50 -27.56 -7.27
CA VAL A 795 16.01 -26.19 -7.12
C VAL A 795 16.96 -25.26 -7.87
N ILE A 796 16.46 -24.52 -8.86
CA ILE A 796 17.31 -23.78 -9.79
C ILE A 796 16.96 -22.31 -9.76
N GLU A 797 17.99 -21.47 -9.66
CA GLU A 797 17.92 -20.01 -9.80
C GLU A 797 18.66 -19.55 -11.05
N THR A 798 17.96 -18.79 -11.88
CA THR A 798 18.57 -18.14 -13.06
C THR A 798 18.94 -16.69 -12.73
N LYS A 799 20.19 -16.29 -13.01
CA LYS A 799 20.68 -14.97 -12.56
C LYS A 799 21.28 -14.13 -13.68
N GLY A 800 20.70 -12.93 -13.90
CA GLY A 800 21.23 -11.93 -14.83
C GLY A 800 22.32 -11.03 -14.23
N GLN A 801 22.12 -10.49 -13.02
CA GLN A 801 23.07 -9.61 -12.31
C GLN A 801 23.19 -9.98 -10.84
N GLU A 802 24.38 -9.85 -10.26
CA GLU A 802 24.62 -10.10 -8.84
C GLU A 802 24.26 -8.90 -7.95
N ASN A 803 23.71 -9.19 -6.77
CA ASN A 803 23.37 -8.23 -5.74
C ASN A 803 23.93 -8.74 -4.40
N ILE A 804 24.12 -7.86 -3.40
CA ILE A 804 24.75 -8.15 -2.09
C ILE A 804 24.01 -9.27 -1.33
N ASP A 805 22.70 -9.39 -1.51
CA ASP A 805 21.88 -10.40 -0.81
C ASP A 805 21.89 -11.79 -1.47
N VAL A 806 22.62 -11.97 -2.57
CA VAL A 806 22.65 -13.23 -3.34
C VAL A 806 23.27 -14.36 -2.53
N ALA A 807 24.37 -14.11 -1.84
CA ALA A 807 25.03 -15.13 -1.01
C ALA A 807 24.13 -15.68 0.11
N HIS A 808 23.26 -14.85 0.69
CA HIS A 808 22.31 -15.29 1.71
C HIS A 808 21.22 -16.18 1.14
N LYS A 809 20.73 -15.87 -0.09
CA LYS A 809 19.74 -16.69 -0.79
C LYS A 809 20.31 -18.04 -1.18
N ASP A 810 21.51 -18.06 -1.79
CA ASP A 810 22.17 -19.27 -2.23
C ASP A 810 22.40 -20.24 -1.05
N ARG A 811 22.90 -19.70 0.07
CA ARG A 811 23.08 -20.48 1.31
C ARG A 811 21.75 -21.06 1.81
N ALA A 812 20.69 -20.25 1.86
CA ALA A 812 19.38 -20.71 2.33
C ALA A 812 18.78 -21.78 1.42
N ALA A 813 18.95 -21.64 0.09
CA ALA A 813 18.50 -22.66 -0.87
C ALA A 813 19.27 -23.97 -0.74
N THR A 814 20.59 -23.89 -0.52
CA THR A 814 21.43 -25.10 -0.24
C THR A 814 20.98 -25.80 1.03
N ILE A 815 20.79 -25.07 2.15
CA ILE A 815 20.30 -25.61 3.42
C ILE A 815 18.90 -26.23 3.25
N TRP A 816 18.03 -25.58 2.48
CA TRP A 816 16.69 -26.14 2.21
C TRP A 816 16.79 -27.48 1.47
N CYS A 817 17.64 -27.59 0.45
CA CYS A 817 17.86 -28.83 -0.31
C CYS A 817 18.44 -29.96 0.57
N GLU A 818 19.41 -29.63 1.44
CA GLU A 818 19.98 -30.57 2.42
C GLU A 818 18.91 -31.11 3.37
N ASN A 819 18.07 -30.23 3.92
CA ASN A 819 16.98 -30.58 4.80
C ASN A 819 15.89 -31.39 4.08
N ALA A 820 15.54 -31.03 2.85
CA ALA A 820 14.58 -31.78 2.05
C ALA A 820 15.11 -33.21 1.77
N THR A 821 16.40 -33.35 1.43
CA THR A 821 17.05 -34.65 1.25
C THR A 821 17.06 -35.47 2.54
N LEU A 822 17.35 -34.86 3.68
CA LEU A 822 17.39 -35.53 4.97
C LEU A 822 16.02 -35.98 5.46
N LEU A 823 14.97 -35.22 5.18
CA LEU A 823 13.60 -35.42 5.68
C LEU A 823 12.68 -36.20 4.74
N THR A 824 13.15 -36.47 3.51
CA THR A 824 12.41 -37.23 2.50
C THR A 824 13.31 -38.33 1.89
N ASP A 825 12.73 -39.27 1.16
CA ASP A 825 13.48 -40.31 0.41
C ASP A 825 14.00 -39.78 -0.95
N THR A 826 13.99 -38.46 -1.15
CA THR A 826 14.32 -37.83 -2.43
C THR A 826 15.55 -36.94 -2.28
N THR A 827 16.53 -37.08 -3.19
CA THR A 827 17.72 -36.23 -3.21
C THR A 827 17.39 -34.90 -3.85
N TRP A 828 17.67 -33.80 -3.16
CA TRP A 828 17.51 -32.43 -3.62
C TRP A 828 18.86 -31.71 -3.70
N SER A 829 19.08 -30.93 -4.76
CA SER A 829 20.29 -30.15 -4.97
C SER A 829 19.95 -28.74 -5.43
N TYR A 830 20.74 -27.75 -5.02
CA TYR A 830 20.60 -26.36 -5.46
C TYR A 830 21.60 -26.04 -6.57
N VAL A 831 21.14 -25.40 -7.65
CA VAL A 831 21.97 -24.98 -8.78
C VAL A 831 21.66 -23.53 -9.13
N LYS A 832 22.68 -22.67 -9.10
CA LYS A 832 22.61 -21.28 -9.55
C LYS A 832 23.20 -21.14 -10.94
N VAL A 833 22.42 -20.70 -11.90
CA VAL A 833 22.81 -20.57 -13.31
C VAL A 833 23.00 -19.09 -13.68
N PRO A 834 24.26 -18.58 -13.71
CA PRO A 834 24.54 -17.23 -14.18
C PRO A 834 24.42 -17.12 -15.69
N GLN A 835 23.72 -16.13 -16.20
CA GLN A 835 23.43 -15.93 -17.63
C GLN A 835 24.70 -15.88 -18.49
N VAL A 836 25.74 -15.15 -18.06
CA VAL A 836 26.98 -14.96 -18.84
C VAL A 836 27.76 -16.26 -18.96
N GLU A 837 27.84 -17.01 -17.86
CA GLU A 837 28.56 -18.30 -17.83
C GLU A 837 27.79 -19.37 -18.57
N PHE A 838 26.46 -19.40 -18.47
CA PHE A 838 25.61 -20.31 -19.23
C PHE A 838 25.77 -20.08 -20.75
N GLY A 839 25.77 -18.81 -21.19
CA GLY A 839 25.96 -18.45 -22.58
C GLY A 839 27.39 -18.82 -23.12
N LYS A 840 28.42 -18.89 -22.23
CA LYS A 840 29.75 -19.35 -22.59
C LYS A 840 29.83 -20.87 -22.65
N LEU A 841 29.19 -21.56 -21.68
CA LEU A 841 29.24 -23.02 -21.58
C LEU A 841 28.46 -23.70 -22.70
N GLN A 842 27.31 -23.14 -23.07
CA GLN A 842 26.37 -23.70 -24.04
C GLN A 842 26.16 -25.23 -23.85
N PRO A 843 25.69 -25.65 -22.67
CA PRO A 843 25.54 -27.06 -22.35
C PRO A 843 24.46 -27.70 -23.23
N THR A 844 24.66 -29.00 -23.58
CA THR A 844 23.66 -29.78 -24.33
C THR A 844 22.93 -30.79 -23.44
N VAL A 845 23.48 -31.09 -22.26
CA VAL A 845 22.90 -31.97 -21.24
C VAL A 845 22.90 -31.26 -19.88
N TRP A 846 21.94 -31.61 -19.04
CA TRP A 846 21.80 -31.02 -17.72
C TRP A 846 22.98 -31.33 -16.78
N SER A 847 23.52 -32.53 -16.86
CA SER A 847 24.66 -32.98 -16.04
C SER A 847 25.89 -32.08 -16.19
N ASP A 848 26.16 -31.56 -17.38
CA ASP A 848 27.27 -30.61 -17.62
C ASP A 848 27.01 -29.28 -16.90
N ALA A 849 25.78 -28.77 -16.98
CA ALA A 849 25.39 -27.54 -16.30
C ALA A 849 25.39 -27.71 -14.76
N ALA A 850 24.83 -28.80 -14.26
CA ALA A 850 24.81 -29.11 -12.84
C ALA A 850 26.24 -29.32 -12.27
N MET A 851 27.15 -29.91 -13.02
CA MET A 851 28.55 -30.10 -12.60
C MET A 851 29.29 -28.75 -12.49
N VAL A 852 29.04 -27.83 -13.41
CA VAL A 852 29.74 -26.52 -13.45
C VAL A 852 29.14 -25.52 -12.48
N PHE A 853 27.82 -25.50 -12.36
CA PHE A 853 27.06 -24.48 -11.60
C PHE A 853 26.56 -24.98 -10.24
N GLY A 854 26.58 -26.31 -9.97
CA GLY A 854 26.22 -26.86 -8.65
C GLY A 854 27.23 -26.44 -7.59
N THR A 855 26.73 -26.11 -6.40
CA THR A 855 27.56 -25.75 -5.24
C THR A 855 28.49 -26.92 -4.88
N ARG A 856 29.80 -26.74 -5.00
CA ARG A 856 30.79 -27.66 -4.40
C ARG A 856 31.01 -27.25 -2.95
N GLU A 857 31.08 -28.24 -2.05
CA GLU A 857 31.43 -28.09 -0.63
C GLU A 857 32.75 -27.38 -0.32
N SER A 858 33.52 -26.93 -1.32
CA SER A 858 34.94 -26.52 -1.17
C SER A 858 35.25 -25.04 -1.14
N ASP A 859 34.27 -24.12 -1.23
CA ASP A 859 34.53 -22.67 -1.18
C ASP A 859 33.99 -21.99 0.09
N GLN A 860 34.18 -22.63 1.25
CA GLN A 860 34.08 -21.97 2.56
C GLN A 860 35.50 -21.65 3.04
N ILE A 861 35.99 -20.43 2.76
CA ILE A 861 37.00 -19.77 3.58
C ILE A 861 36.51 -18.34 3.90
#